data_f7ee82376f98c53fa2a3363d781aac2e
#
_entry.id   f7ee82376f98c53fa2a3363d781aac2e
#
_cell.length_a   1.000
_cell.length_b   1.000
_cell.length_c   1.000
_cell.angle_alpha   90.00
_cell.angle_beta   90.00
_cell.angle_gamma   90.00
#
_symmetry.space_group_name_H-M   'P 1'
#
loop_
_entity.id
_entity.type
_entity.pdbx_description
1 polymer ?
#
loop_
_entity_poly.entity_id
_entity_poly.type
_entity_poly.pdbx_seq_one_letter_code
_entity_poly.pdbx_strand_id
1 'polypeptide(L)'
;EPAVYYLGDIPAVTEGVKFLVPEAGSVIEIGSQGARFITNLQEKAPDFAVNEHCAGGTGSFFEDQMSRLGMQMEEYSDVVRQARSIPRLSGRCAVFAKTDIIHRQQEGVTTPDILLGLCYAMIRNYKATIVKNLPVKKPVVFTGGVTENAGMGEAIRKVFGLQDEELVIPELALFSGAVGVAVHAYQKACEEFGKGKNASLSDLTKERIEKDTFLQDIFINRKTLEEVMKIGEQKLSAHRSSLPKLVLKPGTDLSEPEATGQIPKDGCALGIDIGSTSTDLVIMDQRGNIIDFQYLRTAGNPERAVRSGLAAIKEKYGEIHFTAVGITGSGRKRLGDMMGADAIKDEITAQAKAAAFVDPKVDTVFEIGGQDSKYISIKDKEVCDFMMNKICAAGTGSFVEEQAARMDIPIADFGPLALTSDNPAELGERCTVFIETAITSAESSGASQADIAAGLCHAIVKNYLHKVVGTKKVGDHIVLQGGVDYNPGIVAAFQSAYGDKVTVSPVFSISGAYGAAILAYESMGITVGETYMNQEPAKESTFLGFDFPATERNREEVSEEIRKNKLLYKMAGQFSVRGYDATIDPNKKTIGVPLVLVMFFTLANEFFRDLGYNVVLSHTSNEETVQLSQQYAQGETCYPVKLVYGHMMDLAKQKVDYIFLPNIHTIKHPHAHAAHNY
;
A
#
# COMPACT_ATOMS: atom_id res chain seq x y z
N GLU A 1 15.74 8.68 34.15
CA GLU A 1 15.07 7.43 33.79
C GLU A 1 15.27 6.41 34.90
N PRO A 2 14.19 5.71 35.34
CA PRO A 2 14.26 4.83 36.52
C PRO A 2 14.83 3.42 36.22
N ALA A 3 15.14 3.09 34.97
CA ALA A 3 15.67 1.78 34.65
C ALA A 3 17.14 1.63 35.02
N VAL A 4 17.46 0.50 35.61
CA VAL A 4 18.81 0.19 36.13
C VAL A 4 19.69 -0.44 35.07
N TYR A 5 19.09 -1.26 34.19
CA TYR A 5 19.77 -1.92 33.10
C TYR A 5 18.95 -1.72 31.83
N TYR A 6 19.64 -1.46 30.74
CA TYR A 6 19.07 -1.35 29.41
C TYR A 6 19.54 -2.52 28.57
N LEU A 7 18.59 -3.21 27.97
CA LEU A 7 18.86 -4.29 27.04
C LEU A 7 18.05 -4.05 25.76
N GLY A 8 18.72 -4.07 24.62
CA GLY A 8 18.02 -3.94 23.34
C GLY A 8 17.09 -5.12 23.07
N ASP A 9 16.08 -4.93 22.21
CA ASP A 9 15.05 -5.94 21.90
C ASP A 9 15.63 -7.28 21.46
N ILE A 10 16.63 -7.28 20.57
CA ILE A 10 17.22 -8.52 20.05
C ILE A 10 17.91 -9.32 21.15
N PRO A 11 18.84 -8.75 21.94
CA PRO A 11 19.39 -9.41 23.10
C PRO A 11 18.33 -9.88 24.10
N ALA A 12 17.32 -9.05 24.39
CA ALA A 12 16.26 -9.40 25.34
C ALA A 12 15.50 -10.67 24.90
N VAL A 13 15.02 -10.68 23.65
CA VAL A 13 14.32 -11.86 23.10
C VAL A 13 15.25 -13.08 23.05
N THR A 14 16.52 -12.88 22.66
CA THR A 14 17.52 -13.96 22.59
C THR A 14 17.76 -14.60 23.95
N GLU A 15 18.00 -13.79 25.00
CA GLU A 15 18.23 -14.28 26.36
C GLU A 15 16.99 -14.98 26.92
N GLY A 16 15.80 -14.38 26.70
CA GLY A 16 14.54 -14.97 27.15
C GLY A 16 14.25 -16.30 26.48
N VAL A 17 14.43 -16.40 25.17
CA VAL A 17 14.22 -17.66 24.46
C VAL A 17 15.24 -18.73 24.86
N LYS A 18 16.52 -18.39 25.02
CA LYS A 18 17.54 -19.33 25.53
C LYS A 18 17.23 -19.84 26.92
N PHE A 19 16.62 -18.99 27.76
CA PHE A 19 16.18 -19.41 29.08
C PHE A 19 14.98 -20.34 29.04
N LEU A 20 13.99 -20.05 28.19
CA LEU A 20 12.75 -20.84 28.07
C LEU A 20 12.93 -22.13 27.29
N VAL A 21 13.75 -22.10 26.25
CA VAL A 21 14.01 -23.21 25.30
C VAL A 21 15.51 -23.26 25.00
N PRO A 22 16.33 -23.88 25.85
CA PRO A 22 17.79 -23.85 25.73
C PRO A 22 18.34 -24.38 24.41
N GLU A 23 17.64 -25.31 23.78
CA GLU A 23 18.01 -25.92 22.50
C GLU A 23 17.55 -25.11 21.26
N ALA A 24 16.89 -23.99 21.42
CA ALA A 24 16.37 -23.17 20.33
C ALA A 24 17.45 -22.88 19.27
N GLY A 25 17.13 -23.15 18.01
CA GLY A 25 18.00 -22.86 16.87
C GLY A 25 17.68 -21.51 16.21
N SER A 26 16.39 -21.18 16.11
CA SER A 26 15.90 -19.90 15.55
C SER A 26 14.68 -19.40 16.32
N VAL A 27 14.43 -18.08 16.24
CA VAL A 27 13.25 -17.44 16.82
C VAL A 27 12.49 -16.71 15.72
N ILE A 28 11.19 -16.93 15.66
CA ILE A 28 10.22 -16.10 14.98
C ILE A 28 9.51 -15.29 16.08
N GLU A 29 9.80 -14.02 16.17
CA GLU A 29 9.12 -13.13 17.10
C GLU A 29 8.25 -12.17 16.33
N ILE A 30 6.94 -12.15 16.68
CA ILE A 30 5.96 -11.28 16.04
C ILE A 30 5.15 -10.59 17.14
N GLY A 31 5.43 -9.32 17.32
CA GLY A 31 4.70 -8.42 18.20
C GLY A 31 3.65 -7.60 17.43
N SER A 32 3.01 -6.65 18.12
CA SER A 32 2.01 -5.76 17.51
C SER A 32 2.60 -4.98 16.34
N GLN A 33 3.73 -4.31 16.53
CA GLN A 33 4.36 -3.47 15.50
C GLN A 33 5.77 -3.92 15.10
N GLY A 34 6.41 -4.76 15.90
CA GLY A 34 7.73 -5.32 15.66
C GLY A 34 7.64 -6.77 15.22
N ALA A 35 8.44 -7.14 14.23
CA ALA A 35 8.63 -8.53 13.84
C ALA A 35 10.12 -8.79 13.62
N ARG A 36 10.64 -9.87 14.22
CA ARG A 36 12.06 -10.20 14.24
C ARG A 36 12.26 -11.67 13.93
N PHE A 37 13.30 -11.96 13.17
CA PHE A 37 13.81 -13.30 12.99
C PHE A 37 15.23 -13.34 13.54
N ILE A 38 15.51 -14.28 14.45
CA ILE A 38 16.83 -14.46 15.05
C ILE A 38 17.22 -15.91 14.80
N THR A 39 18.43 -16.16 14.35
CA THR A 39 18.92 -17.52 14.06
C THR A 39 20.35 -17.71 14.55
N ASN A 40 20.86 -18.93 14.47
CA ASN A 40 22.16 -19.29 15.00
C ASN A 40 22.30 -18.98 16.51
N LEU A 41 21.22 -19.20 17.27
CA LEU A 41 21.16 -18.84 18.70
C LEU A 41 22.27 -19.47 19.53
N GLN A 42 22.78 -20.63 19.14
CA GLN A 42 23.85 -21.34 19.85
C GLN A 42 25.24 -20.76 19.56
N GLU A 43 25.36 -19.85 18.61
CA GLU A 43 26.60 -19.18 18.29
C GLU A 43 26.84 -17.96 19.21
N LYS A 44 28.10 -17.47 19.23
CA LYS A 44 28.50 -16.33 20.04
C LYS A 44 27.80 -15.02 19.67
N ALA A 45 27.46 -14.87 18.39
CA ALA A 45 26.72 -13.74 17.85
C ALA A 45 25.63 -14.30 16.92
N PRO A 46 24.37 -14.32 17.35
CA PRO A 46 23.25 -14.70 16.51
C PRO A 46 23.06 -13.76 15.34
N ASP A 47 22.65 -14.30 14.21
CA ASP A 47 22.20 -13.50 13.07
C ASP A 47 20.75 -13.09 13.28
N PHE A 48 20.38 -11.89 12.81
CA PHE A 48 19.02 -11.43 12.94
C PHE A 48 18.57 -10.53 11.78
N ALA A 49 17.27 -10.45 11.60
CA ALA A 49 16.60 -9.50 10.73
C ALA A 49 15.34 -8.96 11.42
N VAL A 50 14.99 -7.73 11.10
CA VAL A 50 13.83 -7.03 11.66
C VAL A 50 12.99 -6.43 10.51
N ASN A 51 11.72 -6.14 10.79
CA ASN A 51 10.91 -5.36 9.85
C ASN A 51 11.38 -3.90 9.86
N GLU A 52 11.75 -3.37 8.72
CA GLU A 52 12.31 -2.01 8.62
C GLU A 52 11.22 -0.93 8.58
N HIS A 53 10.25 -1.02 7.65
CA HIS A 53 9.29 0.07 7.39
C HIS A 53 7.88 -0.42 7.02
N CYS A 54 7.57 -1.70 7.18
CA CYS A 54 6.29 -2.27 6.77
C CYS A 54 5.66 -3.11 7.89
N ALA A 55 4.42 -2.80 8.23
CA ALA A 55 3.63 -3.57 9.19
C ALA A 55 3.10 -4.90 8.62
N GLY A 56 3.25 -5.14 7.33
CA GLY A 56 2.89 -6.41 6.71
C GLY A 56 3.79 -7.53 7.25
N GLY A 57 3.35 -8.24 8.26
CA GLY A 57 4.13 -9.26 8.98
C GLY A 57 4.14 -9.02 10.48
N THR A 58 3.36 -8.07 11.00
CA THR A 58 3.21 -7.74 12.43
C THR A 58 1.77 -7.89 12.90
N GLY A 59 1.53 -7.86 14.21
CA GLY A 59 0.20 -8.04 14.82
C GLY A 59 -0.80 -6.97 14.40
N SER A 60 -0.38 -5.72 14.23
CA SER A 60 -1.24 -4.62 13.78
C SER A 60 -1.89 -4.86 12.41
N PHE A 61 -1.29 -5.72 11.58
CA PHE A 61 -1.94 -6.16 10.35
C PHE A 61 -3.28 -6.88 10.63
N PHE A 62 -3.35 -7.70 11.68
CA PHE A 62 -4.58 -8.39 12.07
C PHE A 62 -5.60 -7.45 12.70
N GLU A 63 -5.17 -6.57 13.59
CA GLU A 63 -6.01 -5.57 14.25
C GLU A 63 -6.77 -4.74 13.20
N ASP A 64 -6.06 -4.24 12.18
CA ASP A 64 -6.65 -3.53 11.06
C ASP A 64 -7.73 -4.34 10.33
N GLN A 65 -7.48 -5.63 10.08
CA GLN A 65 -8.44 -6.45 9.35
C GLN A 65 -9.64 -6.83 10.22
N MET A 66 -9.44 -7.10 11.51
CA MET A 66 -10.52 -7.40 12.46
C MET A 66 -11.45 -6.20 12.64
N SER A 67 -10.89 -5.01 12.87
CA SER A 67 -11.69 -3.78 12.95
C SER A 67 -12.57 -3.56 11.72
N ARG A 68 -12.04 -3.83 10.52
CA ARG A 68 -12.78 -3.71 9.25
C ARG A 68 -13.87 -4.76 9.06
N LEU A 69 -13.70 -5.93 9.67
CA LEU A 69 -14.71 -6.99 9.69
C LEU A 69 -15.75 -6.77 10.80
N GLY A 70 -15.60 -5.72 11.61
CA GLY A 70 -16.46 -5.43 12.76
C GLY A 70 -16.30 -6.43 13.91
N MET A 71 -15.11 -7.00 14.07
CA MET A 71 -14.79 -8.04 15.03
C MET A 71 -13.72 -7.56 16.02
N GLN A 72 -13.72 -8.12 17.22
CA GLN A 72 -12.67 -7.87 18.22
C GLN A 72 -11.52 -8.89 18.07
N MET A 73 -10.29 -8.50 18.49
CA MET A 73 -9.12 -9.38 18.35
C MET A 73 -9.23 -10.68 19.15
N GLU A 74 -9.92 -10.62 20.28
CA GLU A 74 -10.18 -11.78 21.17
C GLU A 74 -11.00 -12.87 20.48
N GLU A 75 -11.84 -12.49 19.51
CA GLU A 75 -12.67 -13.44 18.75
C GLU A 75 -11.86 -14.19 17.66
N TYR A 76 -10.68 -13.69 17.29
CA TYR A 76 -9.92 -14.19 16.14
C TYR A 76 -9.66 -15.70 16.23
N SER A 77 -9.12 -16.16 17.35
CA SER A 77 -8.76 -17.56 17.54
C SER A 77 -9.96 -18.51 17.47
N ASP A 78 -11.12 -18.10 18.00
CA ASP A 78 -12.31 -18.93 17.99
C ASP A 78 -12.95 -19.01 16.60
N VAL A 79 -12.88 -17.91 15.85
CA VAL A 79 -13.41 -17.86 14.49
C VAL A 79 -12.48 -18.60 13.51
N VAL A 80 -11.15 -18.39 13.59
CA VAL A 80 -10.20 -19.04 12.68
C VAL A 80 -10.18 -20.57 12.80
N ARG A 81 -10.47 -21.11 14.00
CA ARG A 81 -10.60 -22.58 14.21
C ARG A 81 -11.75 -23.21 13.43
N GLN A 82 -12.72 -22.41 12.97
CA GLN A 82 -13.86 -22.89 12.17
C GLN A 82 -13.55 -22.93 10.67
N ALA A 83 -12.36 -22.48 10.25
CA ALA A 83 -11.96 -22.45 8.85
C ALA A 83 -11.91 -23.85 8.25
N ARG A 84 -12.34 -23.97 6.99
CA ARG A 84 -12.38 -25.23 6.23
C ARG A 84 -11.51 -25.18 4.98
N SER A 85 -11.10 -23.99 4.55
CA SER A 85 -10.27 -23.78 3.38
C SER A 85 -9.33 -22.59 3.57
N ILE A 86 -8.28 -22.54 2.77
CA ILE A 86 -7.27 -21.48 2.83
C ILE A 86 -7.34 -20.68 1.53
N PRO A 87 -8.12 -19.58 1.49
CA PRO A 87 -8.18 -18.74 0.30
C PRO A 87 -6.84 -18.05 0.06
N ARG A 88 -6.51 -17.87 -1.20
CA ARG A 88 -5.29 -17.12 -1.56
C ARG A 88 -5.56 -15.63 -1.39
N LEU A 89 -4.96 -15.04 -0.36
CA LEU A 89 -4.92 -13.61 -0.10
C LEU A 89 -3.51 -13.07 -0.31
N SER A 90 -3.41 -11.81 -0.70
CA SER A 90 -2.12 -11.14 -0.84
C SER A 90 -1.61 -10.74 0.56
N GLY A 91 -0.38 -11.12 0.86
CA GLY A 91 0.29 -10.77 2.14
C GLY A 91 0.95 -9.40 2.12
N ARG A 92 0.44 -8.48 1.28
CA ARG A 92 0.99 -7.14 1.15
C ARG A 92 0.60 -6.25 2.34
N CYS A 93 0.55 -4.95 2.14
CA CYS A 93 0.10 -3.98 3.12
C CYS A 93 -1.34 -4.25 3.58
N ALA A 94 -1.67 -3.95 4.83
CA ALA A 94 -3.02 -4.08 5.40
C ALA A 94 -4.09 -3.35 4.57
N VAL A 95 -3.75 -2.20 3.97
CA VAL A 95 -4.64 -1.43 3.09
C VAL A 95 -5.01 -2.22 1.83
N PHE A 96 -4.05 -2.93 1.22
CA PHE A 96 -4.33 -3.75 0.03
C PHE A 96 -5.03 -5.07 0.37
N ALA A 97 -4.81 -5.63 1.55
CA ALA A 97 -5.53 -6.81 2.01
C ALA A 97 -7.04 -6.57 2.08
N LYS A 98 -7.48 -5.32 2.36
CA LYS A 98 -8.90 -4.91 2.33
C LYS A 98 -9.57 -5.23 0.99
N THR A 99 -8.93 -4.90 -0.12
CA THR A 99 -9.47 -5.15 -1.46
C THR A 99 -9.62 -6.65 -1.72
N ASP A 100 -8.61 -7.43 -1.33
CA ASP A 100 -8.65 -8.89 -1.47
C ASP A 100 -9.73 -9.52 -0.59
N ILE A 101 -9.90 -9.04 0.64
CA ILE A 101 -10.95 -9.49 1.56
C ILE A 101 -12.33 -9.25 0.96
N ILE A 102 -12.60 -8.01 0.51
CA ILE A 102 -13.88 -7.65 -0.11
C ILE A 102 -14.16 -8.53 -1.33
N HIS A 103 -13.15 -8.76 -2.17
CA HIS A 103 -13.28 -9.61 -3.34
C HIS A 103 -13.63 -11.05 -2.98
N ARG A 104 -12.97 -11.62 -1.96
CA ARG A 104 -13.26 -12.96 -1.46
C ARG A 104 -14.64 -13.07 -0.81
N GLN A 105 -15.07 -12.07 -0.07
CA GLN A 105 -16.43 -12.01 0.46
C GLN A 105 -17.48 -12.01 -0.65
N GLN A 106 -17.24 -11.27 -1.74
CA GLN A 106 -18.12 -11.27 -2.92
C GLN A 106 -18.15 -12.61 -3.66
N GLU A 107 -17.07 -13.38 -3.59
CA GLU A 107 -17.00 -14.75 -4.09
C GLU A 107 -17.69 -15.77 -3.16
N GLY A 108 -18.19 -15.36 -1.99
CA GLY A 108 -18.85 -16.21 -1.01
C GLY A 108 -17.89 -16.99 -0.11
N VAL A 109 -16.63 -16.57 0.00
CA VAL A 109 -15.66 -17.15 0.94
C VAL A 109 -16.06 -16.75 2.36
N THR A 110 -16.05 -17.70 3.28
CA THR A 110 -16.47 -17.47 4.67
C THR A 110 -15.45 -16.64 5.46
N THR A 111 -15.90 -15.91 6.48
CA THR A 111 -15.02 -15.14 7.36
C THR A 111 -13.93 -16.00 8.03
N PRO A 112 -14.22 -17.19 8.58
CA PRO A 112 -13.17 -18.08 9.11
C PRO A 112 -12.09 -18.42 8.10
N ASP A 113 -12.47 -18.75 6.86
CA ASP A 113 -11.52 -19.06 5.79
C ASP A 113 -10.66 -17.84 5.42
N ILE A 114 -11.26 -16.64 5.37
CA ILE A 114 -10.55 -15.39 5.13
C ILE A 114 -9.51 -15.14 6.23
N LEU A 115 -9.87 -15.30 7.50
CA LEU A 115 -8.96 -15.12 8.63
C LEU A 115 -7.79 -16.10 8.59
N LEU A 116 -8.04 -17.37 8.27
CA LEU A 116 -6.96 -18.34 8.08
C LEU A 116 -6.07 -17.96 6.88
N GLY A 117 -6.68 -17.55 5.77
CA GLY A 117 -5.95 -17.04 4.60
C GLY A 117 -5.03 -15.85 4.92
N LEU A 118 -5.44 -14.96 5.83
CA LEU A 118 -4.63 -13.84 6.32
C LEU A 118 -3.41 -14.32 7.12
N CYS A 119 -3.56 -15.35 7.98
CA CYS A 119 -2.42 -15.94 8.70
C CYS A 119 -1.36 -16.44 7.71
N TYR A 120 -1.77 -17.19 6.69
CA TYR A 120 -0.85 -17.68 5.66
C TYR A 120 -0.24 -16.54 4.82
N ALA A 121 -1.02 -15.53 4.49
CA ALA A 121 -0.56 -14.37 3.74
C ALA A 121 0.53 -13.62 4.51
N MET A 122 0.30 -13.37 5.80
CA MET A 122 1.24 -12.71 6.69
C MET A 122 2.54 -13.49 6.83
N ILE A 123 2.49 -14.80 7.08
CA ILE A 123 3.70 -15.61 7.26
C ILE A 123 4.50 -15.73 5.95
N ARG A 124 3.83 -15.81 4.80
CA ARG A 124 4.53 -15.74 3.50
C ARG A 124 5.26 -14.40 3.33
N ASN A 125 4.61 -13.30 3.69
CA ASN A 125 5.24 -11.99 3.65
C ASN A 125 6.42 -11.89 4.62
N TYR A 126 6.23 -12.32 5.87
CA TYR A 126 7.28 -12.37 6.88
C TYR A 126 8.51 -13.16 6.38
N LYS A 127 8.31 -14.36 5.81
CA LYS A 127 9.38 -15.18 5.25
C LYS A 127 10.11 -14.45 4.11
N ALA A 128 9.38 -13.80 3.21
CA ALA A 128 9.94 -13.13 2.05
C ALA A 128 10.67 -11.82 2.39
N THR A 129 10.19 -11.06 3.37
CA THR A 129 10.67 -9.69 3.64
C THR A 129 11.64 -9.62 4.83
N ILE A 130 11.47 -10.48 5.84
CA ILE A 130 12.27 -10.49 7.06
C ILE A 130 13.28 -11.62 7.04
N VAL A 131 12.83 -12.87 6.95
CA VAL A 131 13.74 -14.03 6.97
C VAL A 131 14.67 -14.05 5.75
N LYS A 132 14.13 -13.78 4.56
CA LYS A 132 14.91 -13.72 3.31
C LYS A 132 15.77 -15.00 3.12
N ASN A 133 17.09 -14.82 3.16
CA ASN A 133 18.09 -15.88 2.96
C ASN A 133 18.73 -16.37 4.26
N LEU A 134 18.27 -15.89 5.43
CA LEU A 134 18.82 -16.37 6.70
C LEU A 134 18.50 -17.85 6.92
N PRO A 135 19.44 -18.63 7.47
CA PRO A 135 19.22 -20.04 7.72
C PRO A 135 18.18 -20.25 8.83
N VAL A 136 17.23 -21.15 8.61
CA VAL A 136 16.24 -21.55 9.61
C VAL A 136 16.78 -22.76 10.35
N LYS A 137 17.29 -22.56 11.58
CA LYS A 137 17.80 -23.64 12.45
C LYS A 137 16.68 -24.13 13.36
N LYS A 138 16.58 -25.45 13.50
CA LYS A 138 15.56 -26.12 14.31
C LYS A 138 16.10 -26.46 15.69
N PRO A 139 15.26 -26.53 16.74
CA PRO A 139 13.87 -26.15 16.74
C PRO A 139 13.68 -24.65 16.58
N VAL A 140 12.56 -24.25 15.95
CA VAL A 140 12.14 -22.86 15.78
C VAL A 140 11.22 -22.49 16.94
N VAL A 141 11.53 -21.43 17.65
CA VAL A 141 10.66 -20.91 18.71
C VAL A 141 9.81 -19.78 18.16
N PHE A 142 8.50 -19.87 18.35
CA PHE A 142 7.56 -18.81 18.01
C PHE A 142 7.16 -18.05 19.28
N THR A 143 7.30 -16.72 19.27
CA THR A 143 7.12 -15.85 20.43
C THR A 143 6.52 -14.48 19.99
N GLY A 144 6.07 -13.70 20.98
CA GLY A 144 5.41 -12.41 20.79
C GLY A 144 3.88 -12.49 20.83
N GLY A 145 3.20 -11.33 20.85
CA GLY A 145 1.74 -11.24 21.05
C GLY A 145 0.88 -12.01 20.05
N VAL A 146 1.39 -12.23 18.85
CA VAL A 146 0.65 -12.93 17.79
C VAL A 146 0.60 -14.47 18.04
N THR A 147 1.32 -15.00 19.02
CA THR A 147 1.25 -16.43 19.42
C THR A 147 -0.14 -16.83 19.92
N GLU A 148 -0.94 -15.90 20.39
CA GLU A 148 -2.32 -16.14 20.84
C GLU A 148 -3.28 -16.42 19.70
N ASN A 149 -2.91 -16.12 18.45
CA ASN A 149 -3.72 -16.43 17.27
C ASN A 149 -3.54 -17.90 16.86
N ALA A 150 -4.60 -18.69 17.02
CA ALA A 150 -4.60 -20.13 16.79
C ALA A 150 -4.22 -20.54 15.35
N GLY A 151 -4.43 -19.68 14.34
CA GLY A 151 -4.07 -19.96 12.95
C GLY A 151 -2.59 -19.79 12.64
N MET A 152 -1.84 -19.09 13.49
CA MET A 152 -0.46 -18.71 13.20
C MET A 152 0.52 -19.89 13.29
N GLY A 153 0.38 -20.74 14.29
CA GLY A 153 1.24 -21.91 14.45
C GLY A 153 1.16 -22.84 13.23
N GLU A 154 -0.05 -23.08 12.73
CA GLU A 154 -0.26 -23.87 11.51
C GLU A 154 0.35 -23.18 10.28
N ALA A 155 0.11 -21.89 10.11
CA ALA A 155 0.66 -21.12 8.99
C ALA A 155 2.19 -21.15 8.99
N ILE A 156 2.84 -21.01 10.15
CA ILE A 156 4.30 -21.10 10.29
C ILE A 156 4.79 -22.48 9.88
N ARG A 157 4.23 -23.56 10.45
CA ARG A 157 4.64 -24.93 10.10
C ARG A 157 4.57 -25.18 8.60
N LYS A 158 3.46 -24.84 7.98
CA LYS A 158 3.24 -25.05 6.52
C LYS A 158 4.17 -24.22 5.64
N VAL A 159 4.32 -22.93 5.93
CA VAL A 159 5.12 -22.01 5.11
C VAL A 159 6.62 -22.28 5.25
N PHE A 160 7.07 -22.68 6.43
CA PHE A 160 8.49 -23.02 6.68
C PHE A 160 8.83 -24.50 6.48
N GLY A 161 7.84 -25.36 6.30
CA GLY A 161 8.03 -26.80 6.12
C GLY A 161 8.54 -27.48 7.41
N LEU A 162 7.97 -27.08 8.56
CA LEU A 162 8.32 -27.61 9.87
C LEU A 162 7.38 -28.77 10.26
N GLN A 163 7.92 -29.76 10.95
CA GLN A 163 7.14 -30.77 11.64
C GLN A 163 6.60 -30.23 12.97
N ASP A 164 5.68 -30.94 13.61
CA ASP A 164 5.04 -30.45 14.84
C ASP A 164 6.05 -30.23 15.98
N GLU A 165 7.04 -31.10 16.12
CA GLU A 165 8.09 -31.03 17.14
C GLU A 165 9.16 -29.99 16.83
N GLU A 166 9.21 -29.48 15.61
CA GLU A 166 10.20 -28.49 15.16
C GLU A 166 9.78 -27.05 15.40
N LEU A 167 8.49 -26.81 15.76
CA LEU A 167 7.96 -25.51 16.16
C LEU A 167 7.56 -25.54 17.63
N VAL A 168 8.27 -24.78 18.45
CA VAL A 168 8.02 -24.67 19.89
C VAL A 168 7.38 -23.32 20.21
N ILE A 169 6.26 -23.35 20.92
CA ILE A 169 5.60 -22.15 21.48
C ILE A 169 5.66 -22.30 23.00
N PRO A 170 6.60 -21.63 23.69
CA PRO A 170 6.71 -21.76 25.13
C PRO A 170 5.53 -21.09 25.86
N GLU A 171 5.23 -21.54 27.08
CA GLU A 171 4.13 -20.99 27.89
C GLU A 171 4.24 -19.46 28.10
N LEU A 172 5.46 -18.96 28.22
CA LEU A 172 5.74 -17.52 28.36
C LEU A 172 6.12 -16.86 27.02
N ALA A 173 5.63 -17.37 25.88
CA ALA A 173 5.95 -16.84 24.57
C ALA A 173 5.64 -15.34 24.44
N LEU A 174 4.51 -14.89 25.02
CA LEU A 174 4.09 -13.48 25.05
C LEU A 174 5.12 -12.58 25.75
N PHE A 175 5.79 -13.11 26.75
CA PHE A 175 6.67 -12.35 27.65
C PHE A 175 8.17 -12.65 27.44
N SER A 176 8.56 -13.30 26.38
CA SER A 176 9.95 -13.76 26.14
C SER A 176 10.99 -12.63 26.28
N GLY A 177 10.70 -11.43 25.76
CA GLY A 177 11.56 -10.26 25.91
C GLY A 177 11.69 -9.82 27.39
N ALA A 178 10.59 -9.78 28.13
CA ALA A 178 10.58 -9.42 29.55
C ALA A 178 11.33 -10.46 30.40
N VAL A 179 11.18 -11.75 30.09
CA VAL A 179 11.94 -12.84 30.70
C VAL A 179 13.44 -12.63 30.47
N GLY A 180 13.85 -12.29 29.24
CA GLY A 180 15.26 -12.04 28.93
C GLY A 180 15.84 -10.84 29.67
N VAL A 181 15.08 -9.75 29.78
CA VAL A 181 15.50 -8.60 30.61
C VAL A 181 15.63 -8.98 32.07
N ALA A 182 14.69 -9.76 32.63
CA ALA A 182 14.75 -10.22 34.02
C ALA A 182 15.96 -11.11 34.28
N VAL A 183 16.24 -12.07 33.37
CA VAL A 183 17.42 -12.94 33.43
C VAL A 183 18.71 -12.13 33.38
N HIS A 184 18.79 -11.17 32.45
CA HIS A 184 19.94 -10.29 32.32
C HIS A 184 20.15 -9.43 33.56
N ALA A 185 19.09 -8.81 34.06
CA ALA A 185 19.15 -7.98 35.29
C ALA A 185 19.61 -8.80 36.48
N TYR A 186 19.11 -10.02 36.65
CA TYR A 186 19.54 -10.92 37.73
C TYR A 186 21.03 -11.28 37.60
N GLN A 187 21.51 -11.63 36.41
CA GLN A 187 22.91 -11.95 36.18
C GLN A 187 23.81 -10.74 36.47
N LYS A 188 23.44 -9.57 35.98
CA LYS A 188 24.18 -8.33 36.22
C LYS A 188 24.20 -7.93 37.71
N ALA A 189 23.10 -8.09 38.42
CA ALA A 189 23.07 -7.85 39.86
C ALA A 189 23.98 -8.83 40.63
N CYS A 190 24.00 -10.10 40.25
CA CYS A 190 24.91 -11.08 40.81
C CYS A 190 26.37 -10.70 40.58
N GLU A 191 26.74 -10.25 39.38
CA GLU A 191 28.08 -9.75 39.07
C GLU A 191 28.44 -8.50 39.87
N GLU A 192 27.56 -7.49 39.90
CA GLU A 192 27.76 -6.20 40.55
C GLU A 192 27.94 -6.33 42.06
N PHE A 193 27.17 -7.20 42.68
CA PHE A 193 27.24 -7.40 44.14
C PHE A 193 28.20 -8.51 44.56
N GLY A 194 28.99 -9.08 43.65
CA GLY A 194 29.95 -10.15 43.96
C GLY A 194 29.29 -11.42 44.49
N LYS A 195 28.02 -11.65 44.19
CA LYS A 195 27.22 -12.81 44.64
C LYS A 195 27.33 -13.94 43.60
N GLY A 196 27.29 -15.17 44.06
CA GLY A 196 27.25 -16.34 43.16
C GLY A 196 25.92 -16.38 42.38
N LYS A 197 25.90 -17.18 41.26
CA LYS A 197 24.73 -17.32 40.36
C LYS A 197 23.43 -17.80 41.03
N ASN A 198 23.48 -18.23 42.29
CA ASN A 198 22.33 -18.68 43.08
C ASN A 198 22.02 -17.73 44.24
N ALA A 199 22.36 -16.44 44.11
CA ALA A 199 22.06 -15.45 45.15
C ALA A 199 20.53 -15.35 45.34
N SER A 200 20.12 -15.11 46.61
CA SER A 200 18.71 -14.87 46.90
C SER A 200 18.22 -13.59 46.25
N LEU A 201 17.10 -13.66 45.56
CA LEU A 201 16.48 -12.50 44.91
C LEU A 201 16.16 -11.40 45.95
N SER A 202 15.76 -11.80 47.17
CA SER A 202 15.46 -10.85 48.26
C SER A 202 16.69 -10.06 48.73
N ASP A 203 17.86 -10.68 48.74
CA ASP A 203 19.12 -10.03 49.15
C ASP A 203 19.60 -9.06 48.05
N LEU A 204 19.53 -9.47 46.79
CA LEU A 204 19.83 -8.58 45.67
C LEU A 204 18.88 -7.39 45.58
N THR A 205 17.60 -7.62 45.86
CA THR A 205 16.59 -6.55 45.86
C THR A 205 16.84 -5.52 46.96
N LYS A 206 17.17 -5.97 48.19
CA LYS A 206 17.51 -5.07 49.31
C LYS A 206 18.71 -4.20 48.99
N GLU A 207 19.82 -4.82 48.58
CA GLU A 207 21.04 -4.08 48.23
C GLU A 207 20.80 -3.09 47.07
N ARG A 208 19.89 -3.42 46.14
CA ARG A 208 19.54 -2.53 45.04
C ARG A 208 18.70 -1.34 45.50
N ILE A 209 17.67 -1.56 46.32
CA ILE A 209 16.84 -0.48 46.84
C ILE A 209 17.71 0.50 47.67
N GLU A 210 18.69 0.02 48.43
CA GLU A 210 19.57 0.85 49.21
C GLU A 210 20.50 1.75 48.37
N LYS A 211 20.78 1.37 47.11
CA LYS A 211 21.67 2.11 46.19
C LYS A 211 20.94 2.99 45.19
N ASP A 212 19.65 2.77 44.96
CA ASP A 212 18.86 3.45 43.92
C ASP A 212 17.85 4.42 44.52
N THR A 213 18.03 5.70 44.25
CA THR A 213 17.16 6.76 44.83
C THR A 213 15.71 6.68 44.38
N PHE A 214 15.45 6.20 43.16
CA PHE A 214 14.10 6.00 42.64
C PHE A 214 13.40 4.84 43.36
N LEU A 215 14.09 3.72 43.52
CA LEU A 215 13.56 2.59 44.27
C LEU A 215 13.39 2.91 45.76
N GLN A 216 14.28 3.72 46.33
CA GLN A 216 14.11 4.24 47.68
C GLN A 216 12.84 5.08 47.83
N ASP A 217 12.55 5.95 46.88
CA ASP A 217 11.34 6.78 46.90
C ASP A 217 10.07 5.94 46.90
N ILE A 218 10.03 4.88 46.11
CA ILE A 218 8.87 3.96 46.02
C ILE A 218 8.78 3.05 47.25
N PHE A 219 9.86 2.33 47.58
CA PHE A 219 9.79 1.23 48.55
C PHE A 219 10.10 1.67 49.98
N ILE A 220 10.97 2.66 50.17
CA ILE A 220 11.35 3.15 51.51
C ILE A 220 10.53 4.38 51.89
N ASN A 221 10.46 5.38 51.01
CA ASN A 221 9.74 6.63 51.27
C ASN A 221 8.23 6.50 51.02
N ARG A 222 7.76 5.36 50.52
CA ARG A 222 6.35 5.04 50.22
C ARG A 222 5.64 6.05 49.33
N LYS A 223 6.37 6.71 48.44
CA LYS A 223 5.76 7.49 47.37
C LYS A 223 5.04 6.57 46.41
N THR A 224 3.87 6.98 45.93
CA THR A 224 3.18 6.24 44.91
C THR A 224 3.93 6.36 43.59
N LEU A 225 3.82 5.33 42.73
CA LEU A 225 4.42 5.36 41.41
C LEU A 225 3.94 6.58 40.60
N GLU A 226 2.67 6.96 40.78
CA GLU A 226 2.09 8.16 40.13
C GLU A 226 2.74 9.47 40.61
N GLU A 227 3.07 9.60 41.90
CA GLU A 227 3.75 10.78 42.40
C GLU A 227 5.17 10.92 41.86
N VAL A 228 5.87 9.78 41.72
CA VAL A 228 7.23 9.76 41.17
C VAL A 228 7.21 10.03 39.67
N MET A 229 6.24 9.49 38.93
CA MET A 229 6.05 9.77 37.51
C MET A 229 5.71 11.24 37.26
N LYS A 230 4.82 11.86 38.05
CA LYS A 230 4.52 13.30 37.97
C LYS A 230 5.75 14.19 38.14
N ILE A 231 6.67 13.82 39.04
CA ILE A 231 7.94 14.55 39.22
C ILE A 231 8.82 14.37 37.96
N GLY A 232 8.79 13.21 37.33
CA GLY A 232 9.45 12.94 36.04
C GLY A 232 8.85 13.75 34.88
N GLU A 233 7.54 13.81 34.81
CA GLU A 233 6.80 14.58 33.77
C GLU A 233 7.05 16.08 33.88
N GLN A 234 7.15 16.63 35.09
CA GLN A 234 7.51 18.05 35.30
C GLN A 234 8.94 18.39 34.88
N LYS A 235 9.85 17.40 34.81
CA LYS A 235 11.22 17.55 34.34
C LYS A 235 11.37 17.33 32.83
N LEU A 236 10.46 16.62 32.19
CA LEU A 236 10.32 16.56 30.77
C LEU A 236 9.72 17.90 30.32
N SER A 237 10.59 18.86 30.01
CA SER A 237 10.16 20.11 29.34
C SER A 237 9.26 19.76 28.20
N ALA A 238 8.08 20.39 28.14
CA ALA A 238 7.14 20.23 27.03
C ALA A 238 7.90 20.26 25.71
N HIS A 239 7.88 19.15 25.01
CA HIS A 239 8.56 19.02 23.72
C HIS A 239 7.93 20.04 22.76
N ARG A 240 8.64 21.10 22.43
CA ARG A 240 8.19 22.05 21.40
C ARG A 240 8.52 21.46 20.05
N SER A 241 7.49 21.26 19.27
CA SER A 241 7.61 20.84 17.88
C SER A 241 8.38 21.88 17.05
N SER A 242 9.18 21.41 16.11
CA SER A 242 9.81 22.24 15.08
C SER A 242 8.90 22.49 13.90
N LEU A 243 7.75 21.81 13.81
CA LEU A 243 6.80 21.97 12.73
C LEU A 243 6.07 23.32 12.84
N PRO A 244 5.88 24.01 11.70
CA PRO A 244 5.13 25.26 11.72
C PRO A 244 3.64 24.99 11.96
N LYS A 245 2.98 25.95 12.63
CA LYS A 245 1.52 25.98 12.73
C LYS A 245 0.91 25.98 11.34
N LEU A 246 -0.15 25.20 11.16
CA LEU A 246 -0.92 25.17 9.92
C LEU A 246 -1.82 26.41 9.85
N VAL A 247 -1.67 27.15 8.78
CA VAL A 247 -2.50 28.33 8.49
C VAL A 247 -2.97 28.27 7.05
N LEU A 248 -4.28 28.13 6.86
CA LEU A 248 -4.87 28.21 5.54
C LEU A 248 -4.80 29.65 5.04
N LYS A 249 -4.28 29.86 3.84
CA LYS A 249 -4.13 31.20 3.27
C LYS A 249 -5.49 31.87 3.05
N PRO A 250 -5.63 33.17 3.33
CA PRO A 250 -6.84 33.93 3.01
C PRO A 250 -7.17 33.82 1.52
N GLY A 251 -8.44 33.59 1.22
CA GLY A 251 -8.94 33.46 -0.17
C GLY A 251 -8.78 32.07 -0.78
N THR A 252 -8.28 31.08 -0.04
CA THR A 252 -8.34 29.68 -0.48
C THR A 252 -9.79 29.20 -0.41
N ASP A 253 -10.33 28.83 -1.56
CA ASP A 253 -11.70 28.31 -1.69
C ASP A 253 -11.64 26.78 -1.77
N LEU A 254 -12.35 26.12 -0.85
CA LEU A 254 -12.50 24.67 -0.77
C LEU A 254 -13.96 24.26 -0.90
N SER A 255 -14.81 25.13 -1.41
CA SER A 255 -16.20 24.83 -1.68
C SER A 255 -16.36 23.86 -2.86
N GLU A 256 -17.52 23.23 -2.93
CA GLU A 256 -17.86 22.44 -4.11
C GLU A 256 -18.02 23.33 -5.35
N PRO A 257 -17.73 22.77 -6.54
CA PRO A 257 -17.88 23.51 -7.79
C PRO A 257 -19.31 24.07 -7.98
N GLU A 258 -19.41 25.26 -8.50
CA GLU A 258 -20.73 25.86 -8.85
C GLU A 258 -21.31 25.15 -10.08
N ALA A 259 -22.57 24.72 -9.98
CA ALA A 259 -23.32 24.10 -11.06
C ALA A 259 -24.43 25.01 -11.55
N THR A 260 -24.55 25.19 -12.86
CA THR A 260 -25.56 26.09 -13.47
C THR A 260 -26.97 25.50 -13.44
N GLY A 261 -27.10 24.18 -13.39
CA GLY A 261 -28.38 23.45 -13.38
C GLY A 261 -29.20 23.55 -14.68
N GLN A 262 -28.66 24.11 -15.75
CA GLN A 262 -29.40 24.35 -17.00
C GLN A 262 -28.72 23.66 -18.18
N ILE A 263 -29.44 22.76 -18.84
CA ILE A 263 -28.97 22.11 -20.08
C ILE A 263 -29.01 23.13 -21.23
N PRO A 264 -27.87 23.43 -21.88
CA PRO A 264 -27.82 24.37 -22.99
C PRO A 264 -28.42 23.74 -24.28
N LYS A 265 -28.85 24.59 -25.20
CA LYS A 265 -29.48 24.17 -26.47
C LYS A 265 -28.47 23.52 -27.45
N ASP A 266 -27.22 23.91 -27.34
CA ASP A 266 -26.08 23.42 -28.15
C ASP A 266 -25.48 22.09 -27.65
N GLY A 267 -26.15 21.45 -26.70
CA GLY A 267 -25.76 20.15 -26.15
C GLY A 267 -24.76 20.27 -25.02
N CYS A 268 -24.44 19.13 -24.43
CA CYS A 268 -23.50 18.99 -23.32
C CYS A 268 -22.66 17.74 -23.44
N ALA A 269 -21.50 17.72 -22.78
CA ALA A 269 -20.68 16.53 -22.62
C ALA A 269 -20.88 15.91 -21.24
N LEU A 270 -20.74 14.59 -21.19
CA LEU A 270 -20.66 13.82 -19.96
C LEU A 270 -19.22 13.32 -19.78
N GLY A 271 -18.61 13.64 -18.66
CA GLY A 271 -17.34 13.09 -18.21
C GLY A 271 -17.56 12.15 -17.03
N ILE A 272 -16.86 11.03 -17.01
CA ILE A 272 -16.96 10.03 -15.94
C ILE A 272 -15.55 9.64 -15.50
N ASP A 273 -15.27 9.75 -14.22
CA ASP A 273 -14.06 9.21 -13.59
C ASP A 273 -14.43 8.02 -12.69
N ILE A 274 -13.88 6.86 -12.99
CA ILE A 274 -14.20 5.62 -12.29
C ILE A 274 -13.02 5.20 -11.45
N GLY A 275 -12.92 5.79 -10.27
CA GLY A 275 -11.92 5.47 -9.26
C GLY A 275 -12.28 4.24 -8.41
N SER A 276 -11.30 3.77 -7.64
CA SER A 276 -11.49 2.66 -6.69
C SER A 276 -12.33 3.07 -5.47
N THR A 277 -12.26 4.33 -5.05
CA THR A 277 -12.96 4.90 -3.88
C THR A 277 -14.20 5.67 -4.29
N SER A 278 -14.09 6.58 -5.25
CA SER A 278 -15.19 7.38 -5.80
C SER A 278 -15.41 7.10 -7.28
N THR A 279 -16.61 7.39 -7.75
CA THR A 279 -17.01 7.45 -9.15
C THR A 279 -17.72 8.78 -9.37
N ASP A 280 -17.14 9.59 -10.23
CA ASP A 280 -17.56 10.98 -10.41
C ASP A 280 -18.12 11.19 -11.81
N LEU A 281 -19.25 11.87 -11.92
CA LEU A 281 -19.88 12.23 -13.18
C LEU A 281 -19.99 13.75 -13.26
N VAL A 282 -19.64 14.33 -14.40
CA VAL A 282 -19.74 15.76 -14.67
C VAL A 282 -20.47 15.99 -15.99
N ILE A 283 -21.48 16.85 -15.98
CA ILE A 283 -22.11 17.38 -17.18
C ILE A 283 -21.58 18.78 -17.41
N MET A 284 -21.09 19.06 -18.60
CA MET A 284 -20.41 20.31 -18.94
C MET A 284 -20.86 20.87 -20.28
N ASP A 285 -20.96 22.21 -20.40
CA ASP A 285 -21.20 22.91 -21.65
C ASP A 285 -19.89 23.11 -22.48
N GLN A 286 -20.02 23.65 -23.71
CA GLN A 286 -18.88 23.94 -24.59
C GLN A 286 -17.97 25.06 -24.05
N ARG A 287 -18.43 25.87 -23.09
CA ARG A 287 -17.64 26.95 -22.46
C ARG A 287 -16.76 26.40 -21.33
N GLY A 288 -17.06 25.22 -20.82
CA GLY A 288 -16.41 24.64 -19.64
C GLY A 288 -17.21 24.86 -18.35
N ASN A 289 -18.43 25.42 -18.41
CA ASN A 289 -19.25 25.56 -17.23
C ASN A 289 -19.84 24.22 -16.83
N ILE A 290 -19.82 23.92 -15.53
CA ILE A 290 -20.43 22.70 -14.97
C ILE A 290 -21.94 22.92 -14.92
N ILE A 291 -22.67 22.01 -15.54
CA ILE A 291 -24.13 22.01 -15.52
C ILE A 291 -24.61 21.27 -14.28
N ASP A 292 -24.04 20.12 -14.02
CA ASP A 292 -24.29 19.27 -12.84
C ASP A 292 -23.14 18.30 -12.61
N PHE A 293 -23.02 17.78 -11.40
CA PHE A 293 -22.05 16.75 -11.09
C PHE A 293 -22.56 15.80 -10.00
N GLN A 294 -21.98 14.61 -9.96
CA GLN A 294 -22.25 13.60 -8.95
C GLN A 294 -20.92 13.06 -8.42
N TYR A 295 -20.76 13.07 -7.11
CA TYR A 295 -19.63 12.45 -6.42
C TYR A 295 -20.15 11.24 -5.65
N LEU A 296 -19.87 10.02 -6.14
CA LEU A 296 -20.46 8.79 -5.64
C LEU A 296 -19.37 7.86 -5.07
N ARG A 297 -19.69 7.13 -4.00
CA ARG A 297 -18.82 6.07 -3.52
C ARG A 297 -18.88 4.86 -4.44
N THR A 298 -17.72 4.40 -4.97
CA THR A 298 -17.63 3.21 -5.84
C THR A 298 -18.01 1.92 -5.09
N ALA A 299 -17.67 1.82 -3.80
CA ALA A 299 -18.01 0.70 -2.91
C ALA A 299 -17.73 -0.69 -3.54
N GLY A 300 -16.63 -0.82 -4.30
CA GLY A 300 -16.23 -2.05 -4.97
C GLY A 300 -17.09 -2.48 -6.18
N ASN A 301 -18.10 -1.69 -6.56
CA ASN A 301 -18.94 -1.96 -7.72
C ASN A 301 -19.09 -0.71 -8.63
N PRO A 302 -18.12 -0.48 -9.51
CA PRO A 302 -18.09 0.71 -10.37
C PRO A 302 -19.28 0.76 -11.34
N GLU A 303 -19.76 -0.37 -11.84
CA GLU A 303 -20.94 -0.40 -12.72
C GLU A 303 -22.20 0.11 -12.01
N ARG A 304 -22.41 -0.33 -10.77
CA ARG A 304 -23.53 0.15 -9.93
C ARG A 304 -23.41 1.64 -9.66
N ALA A 305 -22.22 2.15 -9.35
CA ALA A 305 -22.01 3.57 -9.08
C ALA A 305 -22.34 4.43 -10.31
N VAL A 306 -21.84 4.06 -11.50
CA VAL A 306 -22.16 4.75 -12.76
C VAL A 306 -23.66 4.71 -13.04
N ARG A 307 -24.32 3.56 -12.92
CA ARG A 307 -25.76 3.44 -13.12
C ARG A 307 -26.55 4.30 -12.16
N SER A 308 -26.15 4.37 -10.90
CA SER A 308 -26.80 5.23 -9.90
C SER A 308 -26.64 6.71 -10.25
N GLY A 309 -25.46 7.14 -10.69
CA GLY A 309 -25.22 8.51 -11.14
C GLY A 309 -26.04 8.87 -12.37
N LEU A 310 -26.06 8.01 -13.38
CA LEU A 310 -26.89 8.21 -14.58
C LEU A 310 -28.38 8.23 -14.25
N ALA A 311 -28.85 7.36 -13.35
CA ALA A 311 -30.24 7.37 -12.90
C ALA A 311 -30.63 8.69 -12.21
N ALA A 312 -29.77 9.23 -11.35
CA ALA A 312 -29.99 10.54 -10.72
C ALA A 312 -30.04 11.67 -11.75
N ILE A 313 -29.16 11.65 -12.75
CA ILE A 313 -29.16 12.61 -13.86
C ILE A 313 -30.48 12.49 -14.66
N LYS A 314 -30.90 11.28 -15.00
CA LYS A 314 -32.15 11.00 -15.72
C LYS A 314 -33.39 11.46 -14.92
N GLU A 315 -33.40 11.26 -13.61
CA GLU A 315 -34.47 11.74 -12.72
C GLU A 315 -34.57 13.26 -12.72
N LYS A 316 -33.43 13.96 -12.68
CA LYS A 316 -33.38 15.41 -12.58
C LYS A 316 -33.65 16.13 -13.92
N TYR A 317 -33.17 15.60 -15.04
CA TYR A 317 -33.17 16.29 -16.34
C TYR A 317 -33.94 15.54 -17.44
N GLY A 318 -34.41 14.34 -17.18
CA GLY A 318 -34.96 13.46 -18.20
C GLY A 318 -33.86 12.79 -19.04
N GLU A 319 -34.22 12.30 -20.23
CA GLU A 319 -33.24 11.75 -21.16
C GLU A 319 -32.53 12.88 -21.92
N ILE A 320 -31.27 13.11 -21.54
CA ILE A 320 -30.41 14.07 -22.21
C ILE A 320 -29.68 13.38 -23.35
N HIS A 321 -29.61 14.03 -24.50
CA HIS A 321 -28.73 13.63 -25.57
C HIS A 321 -27.35 14.29 -25.36
N PHE A 322 -26.35 13.52 -24.96
CA PHE A 322 -24.98 14.01 -24.81
C PHE A 322 -24.28 14.12 -26.17
N THR A 323 -23.70 15.29 -26.44
CA THR A 323 -22.91 15.56 -27.64
C THR A 323 -21.62 14.72 -27.62
N ALA A 324 -21.06 14.47 -26.45
CA ALA A 324 -19.86 13.66 -26.27
C ALA A 324 -19.84 13.01 -24.87
N VAL A 325 -19.28 11.81 -24.79
CA VAL A 325 -19.10 11.08 -23.52
C VAL A 325 -17.66 10.63 -23.36
N GLY A 326 -17.00 11.07 -22.28
CA GLY A 326 -15.63 10.71 -21.96
C GLY A 326 -15.52 9.93 -20.66
N ILE A 327 -14.64 8.97 -20.63
CA ILE A 327 -14.40 8.11 -19.46
C ILE A 327 -12.91 8.03 -19.13
N THR A 328 -12.62 8.14 -17.83
CA THR A 328 -11.29 7.95 -17.23
C THR A 328 -11.36 7.07 -15.98
N GLY A 329 -10.27 6.97 -15.25
CA GLY A 329 -10.17 6.18 -14.03
C GLY A 329 -9.80 4.72 -14.25
N SER A 330 -9.64 3.98 -13.17
CA SER A 330 -9.22 2.56 -13.20
C SER A 330 -10.23 1.64 -13.91
N GLY A 331 -11.52 1.96 -13.85
CA GLY A 331 -12.61 1.23 -14.50
C GLY A 331 -12.87 1.58 -15.97
N ARG A 332 -12.18 2.57 -16.54
CA ARG A 332 -12.46 3.21 -17.84
C ARG A 332 -12.61 2.25 -19.02
N LYS A 333 -11.72 1.27 -19.17
CA LYS A 333 -11.74 0.38 -20.34
C LYS A 333 -13.02 -0.43 -20.41
N ARG A 334 -13.32 -1.16 -19.31
CA ARG A 334 -14.48 -2.05 -19.26
C ARG A 334 -15.79 -1.30 -19.43
N LEU A 335 -15.99 -0.24 -18.64
CA LEU A 335 -17.25 0.50 -18.67
C LEU A 335 -17.34 1.41 -19.88
N GLY A 336 -16.22 1.96 -20.37
CA GLY A 336 -16.18 2.77 -21.57
C GLY A 336 -16.62 1.98 -22.82
N ASP A 337 -16.11 0.77 -22.99
CA ASP A 337 -16.52 -0.12 -24.10
C ASP A 337 -18.01 -0.51 -23.95
N MET A 338 -18.49 -0.80 -22.73
CA MET A 338 -19.88 -1.16 -22.47
C MET A 338 -20.87 -0.02 -22.74
N MET A 339 -20.46 1.20 -22.47
CA MET A 339 -21.31 2.40 -22.60
C MET A 339 -21.19 3.04 -23.99
N GLY A 340 -20.23 2.60 -24.81
CA GLY A 340 -19.94 3.23 -26.10
C GLY A 340 -19.37 4.64 -25.96
N ALA A 341 -18.49 4.86 -24.97
CA ALA A 341 -17.90 6.19 -24.72
C ALA A 341 -17.06 6.67 -25.92
N ASP A 342 -17.18 7.97 -26.26
CA ASP A 342 -16.49 8.59 -27.41
C ASP A 342 -14.99 8.80 -27.15
N ALA A 343 -14.62 8.96 -25.88
CA ALA A 343 -13.24 9.12 -25.43
C ALA A 343 -12.96 8.25 -24.18
N ILE A 344 -12.02 7.32 -24.28
CA ILE A 344 -11.53 6.52 -23.16
C ILE A 344 -10.06 6.91 -22.93
N LYS A 345 -9.78 7.67 -21.88
CA LYS A 345 -8.46 8.24 -21.60
C LYS A 345 -7.95 7.82 -20.24
N ASP A 346 -6.63 7.84 -20.08
CA ASP A 346 -6.00 7.58 -18.78
C ASP A 346 -6.16 8.77 -17.82
N GLU A 347 -6.02 8.48 -16.52
CA GLU A 347 -6.22 9.44 -15.44
C GLU A 347 -5.23 10.61 -15.49
N ILE A 348 -3.98 10.34 -15.88
CA ILE A 348 -2.94 11.39 -15.94
C ILE A 348 -3.32 12.46 -16.98
N THR A 349 -3.74 11.99 -18.16
CA THR A 349 -4.18 12.87 -19.26
C THR A 349 -5.42 13.67 -18.83
N ALA A 350 -6.39 13.05 -18.18
CA ALA A 350 -7.61 13.74 -17.75
C ALA A 350 -7.31 14.79 -16.66
N GLN A 351 -6.54 14.45 -15.65
CA GLN A 351 -6.13 15.36 -14.58
C GLN A 351 -5.34 16.56 -15.12
N ALA A 352 -4.37 16.32 -16.00
CA ALA A 352 -3.58 17.37 -16.64
C ALA A 352 -4.46 18.31 -17.50
N LYS A 353 -5.43 17.74 -18.23
CA LYS A 353 -6.33 18.53 -19.07
C LYS A 353 -7.22 19.44 -18.23
N ALA A 354 -7.79 18.95 -17.14
CA ALA A 354 -8.56 19.75 -16.20
C ALA A 354 -7.72 20.90 -15.62
N ALA A 355 -6.51 20.59 -15.12
CA ALA A 355 -5.61 21.60 -14.55
C ALA A 355 -5.22 22.68 -15.56
N ALA A 356 -4.84 22.30 -16.77
CA ALA A 356 -4.42 23.24 -17.82
C ALA A 356 -5.58 24.10 -18.38
N PHE A 357 -6.81 23.63 -18.23
CA PHE A 357 -8.00 24.41 -18.57
C PHE A 357 -8.31 25.46 -17.49
N VAL A 358 -8.25 25.05 -16.23
CA VAL A 358 -8.53 25.91 -15.07
C VAL A 358 -7.43 26.94 -14.86
N ASP A 359 -6.17 26.53 -14.92
CA ASP A 359 -5.01 27.43 -14.85
C ASP A 359 -4.10 27.23 -16.07
N PRO A 360 -4.17 28.11 -17.08
CA PRO A 360 -3.32 28.03 -18.25
C PRO A 360 -1.82 28.17 -18.00
N LYS A 361 -1.41 28.57 -16.78
CA LYS A 361 0.00 28.70 -16.37
C LYS A 361 0.51 27.48 -15.61
N VAL A 362 -0.35 26.51 -15.29
CA VAL A 362 0.03 25.33 -14.51
C VAL A 362 1.22 24.63 -15.13
N ASP A 363 2.20 24.31 -14.30
CA ASP A 363 3.39 23.53 -14.67
C ASP A 363 3.52 22.25 -13.83
N THR A 364 2.80 22.19 -12.71
CA THR A 364 2.83 21.05 -11.79
C THR A 364 1.44 20.79 -11.23
N VAL A 365 1.01 19.53 -11.26
CA VAL A 365 -0.21 19.07 -10.57
C VAL A 365 0.19 18.13 -9.45
N PHE A 366 -0.30 18.38 -8.26
CA PHE A 366 -0.34 17.46 -7.15
C PHE A 366 -1.76 16.93 -7.01
N GLU A 367 -1.96 15.67 -7.36
CA GLU A 367 -3.25 15.02 -7.22
C GLU A 367 -3.18 13.97 -6.12
N ILE A 368 -4.09 14.07 -5.15
CA ILE A 368 -4.20 13.11 -4.06
C ILE A 368 -5.62 12.60 -4.00
N GLY A 369 -5.79 11.40 -4.53
CA GLY A 369 -7.02 10.63 -4.46
C GLY A 369 -7.13 9.78 -3.19
N GLY A 370 -8.19 8.98 -3.13
CA GLY A 370 -8.46 8.12 -1.98
C GLY A 370 -7.42 7.00 -1.79
N GLN A 371 -6.98 6.34 -2.85
CA GLN A 371 -5.99 5.25 -2.80
C GLN A 371 -4.72 5.54 -3.61
N ASP A 372 -4.82 6.39 -4.58
CA ASP A 372 -3.73 6.78 -5.46
C ASP A 372 -3.35 8.24 -5.23
N SER A 373 -2.12 8.57 -5.51
CA SER A 373 -1.62 9.93 -5.56
C SER A 373 -0.66 10.09 -6.73
N LYS A 374 -0.72 11.22 -7.40
CA LYS A 374 -0.01 11.46 -8.64
C LYS A 374 0.67 12.83 -8.63
N TYR A 375 1.90 12.85 -9.10
CA TYR A 375 2.62 14.04 -9.50
C TYR A 375 2.60 14.12 -11.03
N ILE A 376 2.20 15.25 -11.60
CA ILE A 376 2.17 15.46 -13.05
C ILE A 376 2.90 16.77 -13.34
N SER A 377 3.88 16.71 -14.26
CA SER A 377 4.54 17.90 -14.78
C SER A 377 3.97 18.23 -16.15
N ILE A 378 3.60 19.50 -16.33
CA ILE A 378 2.96 20.02 -17.53
C ILE A 378 3.88 21.02 -18.20
N LYS A 379 3.99 20.95 -19.52
CA LYS A 379 4.67 21.94 -20.34
C LYS A 379 3.86 22.13 -21.63
N ASP A 380 3.62 23.38 -21.99
CA ASP A 380 2.84 23.75 -23.18
C ASP A 380 1.44 23.09 -23.20
N LYS A 381 0.80 22.97 -22.01
CA LYS A 381 -0.48 22.30 -21.73
C LYS A 381 -0.50 20.79 -21.94
N GLU A 382 0.65 20.17 -22.12
CA GLU A 382 0.78 18.72 -22.32
C GLU A 382 1.61 18.09 -21.18
N VAL A 383 1.30 16.83 -20.86
CA VAL A 383 2.06 16.06 -19.86
C VAL A 383 3.47 15.78 -20.38
N CYS A 384 4.49 16.25 -19.66
CA CYS A 384 5.88 15.97 -20.01
C CYS A 384 6.53 14.93 -19.07
N ASP A 385 6.05 14.80 -17.84
CA ASP A 385 6.52 13.77 -16.89
C ASP A 385 5.44 13.51 -15.84
N PHE A 386 5.43 12.32 -15.27
CA PHE A 386 4.53 11.99 -14.17
C PHE A 386 5.10 10.91 -13.27
N MET A 387 4.56 10.80 -12.06
CA MET A 387 4.82 9.74 -11.11
C MET A 387 3.55 9.41 -10.33
N MET A 388 3.37 8.15 -10.01
CA MET A 388 2.29 7.67 -9.13
C MET A 388 2.88 6.94 -7.93
N ASN A 389 2.14 6.88 -6.83
CA ASN A 389 2.50 6.04 -5.70
C ASN A 389 2.52 4.56 -6.14
N LYS A 390 3.61 3.85 -5.85
CA LYS A 390 3.81 2.48 -6.36
C LYS A 390 3.05 1.42 -5.55
N ILE A 391 3.08 1.49 -4.23
CA ILE A 391 2.59 0.40 -3.36
C ILE A 391 2.06 0.91 -2.01
N CYS A 392 2.30 2.17 -1.64
CA CYS A 392 2.08 2.66 -0.30
C CYS A 392 0.93 3.68 -0.27
N ALA A 393 -0.09 3.43 0.56
CA ALA A 393 -1.18 4.36 0.79
C ALA A 393 -0.78 5.57 1.66
N ALA A 394 0.43 5.59 2.24
CA ALA A 394 0.96 6.77 2.92
C ALA A 394 1.15 7.90 1.91
N GLY A 395 0.43 8.99 2.08
CA GLY A 395 0.35 10.07 1.08
C GLY A 395 -0.91 10.02 0.21
N THR A 396 -1.94 9.29 0.62
CA THR A 396 -3.26 9.21 -0.03
C THR A 396 -4.38 9.51 0.97
N GLY A 397 -5.60 9.73 0.48
CA GLY A 397 -6.78 10.01 1.32
C GLY A 397 -7.10 8.90 2.31
N SER A 398 -6.89 7.64 1.94
CA SER A 398 -7.11 6.50 2.85
C SER A 398 -6.24 6.57 4.10
N PHE A 399 -5.05 7.18 4.04
CA PHE A 399 -4.23 7.41 5.22
C PHE A 399 -4.95 8.32 6.22
N VAL A 400 -5.55 9.41 5.74
CA VAL A 400 -6.24 10.39 6.60
C VAL A 400 -7.55 9.82 7.14
N GLU A 401 -8.36 9.17 6.28
CA GLU A 401 -9.61 8.52 6.69
C GLU A 401 -9.37 7.50 7.81
N GLU A 402 -8.30 6.70 7.69
CA GLU A 402 -7.97 5.68 8.67
C GLU A 402 -7.54 6.29 10.00
N GLN A 403 -6.70 7.33 9.98
CA GLN A 403 -6.27 7.99 11.22
C GLN A 403 -7.41 8.78 11.87
N ALA A 404 -8.25 9.45 11.10
CA ALA A 404 -9.44 10.13 11.61
C ALA A 404 -10.41 9.15 12.31
N ALA A 405 -10.66 7.99 11.69
CA ALA A 405 -11.52 6.95 12.25
C ALA A 405 -10.95 6.37 13.57
N ARG A 406 -9.63 6.18 13.67
CA ARG A 406 -8.97 5.70 14.89
C ARG A 406 -9.00 6.71 16.04
N MET A 407 -8.96 7.98 15.71
CA MET A 407 -9.07 9.07 16.68
C MET A 407 -10.52 9.40 17.04
N ASP A 408 -11.49 8.66 16.48
CA ASP A 408 -12.94 8.93 16.61
C ASP A 408 -13.33 10.36 16.19
N ILE A 409 -12.69 10.85 15.12
CA ILE A 409 -12.92 12.17 14.55
C ILE A 409 -13.61 12.01 13.20
N PRO A 410 -14.78 12.61 12.98
CA PRO A 410 -15.38 12.67 11.64
C PRO A 410 -14.40 13.28 10.64
N ILE A 411 -14.27 12.68 9.45
CA ILE A 411 -13.28 13.14 8.45
C ILE A 411 -13.46 14.62 8.07
N ALA A 412 -14.68 15.13 8.08
CA ALA A 412 -14.98 16.52 7.80
C ALA A 412 -14.41 17.48 8.87
N ASP A 413 -14.33 17.02 10.13
CA ASP A 413 -13.86 17.82 11.25
C ASP A 413 -12.33 17.75 11.43
N PHE A 414 -11.69 16.77 10.79
CA PHE A 414 -10.25 16.49 10.98
C PHE A 414 -9.36 17.67 10.56
N GLY A 415 -9.59 18.23 9.38
CA GLY A 415 -8.83 19.39 8.88
C GLY A 415 -9.06 20.68 9.69
N PRO A 416 -10.32 21.07 9.96
CA PRO A 416 -10.62 22.16 10.87
C PRO A 416 -9.95 22.04 12.23
N LEU A 417 -9.98 20.83 12.86
CA LEU A 417 -9.31 20.57 14.13
C LEU A 417 -7.79 20.76 14.00
N ALA A 418 -7.16 20.28 12.94
CA ALA A 418 -5.73 20.45 12.70
C ALA A 418 -5.29 21.91 12.66
N LEU A 419 -6.10 22.79 12.09
CA LEU A 419 -5.83 24.24 12.04
C LEU A 419 -5.87 24.93 13.40
N THR A 420 -6.46 24.33 14.43
CA THR A 420 -6.51 24.89 15.77
C THR A 420 -5.23 24.66 16.56
N SER A 421 -4.35 23.76 16.12
CA SER A 421 -3.10 23.44 16.80
C SER A 421 -2.10 24.59 16.75
N ASP A 422 -1.50 24.91 17.90
CA ASP A 422 -0.35 25.82 18.02
C ASP A 422 1.00 25.08 18.09
N ASN A 423 0.98 23.73 18.22
CA ASN A 423 2.18 22.93 18.40
C ASN A 423 2.03 21.56 17.72
N PRO A 424 2.00 21.47 16.36
CA PRO A 424 1.79 20.25 15.63
C PRO A 424 2.76 19.13 16.02
N ALA A 425 2.26 17.90 16.28
CA ALA A 425 3.09 16.81 16.73
C ALA A 425 4.07 16.33 15.64
N GLU A 426 5.32 16.04 16.00
CA GLU A 426 6.32 15.48 15.09
C GLU A 426 6.14 13.97 14.94
N LEU A 427 5.33 13.54 13.98
CA LEU A 427 4.97 12.13 13.78
C LEU A 427 5.86 11.41 12.73
N GLY A 428 6.74 12.15 12.04
CA GLY A 428 7.63 11.61 11.01
C GLY A 428 6.91 11.28 9.71
N GLU A 429 7.48 10.33 8.93
CA GLU A 429 7.04 9.98 7.58
C GLU A 429 6.70 8.49 7.47
N ARG A 430 6.07 7.93 8.47
CA ARG A 430 5.77 6.50 8.53
C ARG A 430 4.41 6.20 7.87
N CYS A 431 4.18 4.93 7.52
CA CYS A 431 2.87 4.51 7.01
C CYS A 431 1.80 4.52 8.12
N THR A 432 0.53 4.41 7.73
CA THR A 432 -0.64 4.38 8.62
C THR A 432 -0.47 3.51 9.87
N VAL A 433 0.16 2.36 9.73
CA VAL A 433 0.32 1.40 10.82
C VAL A 433 1.46 1.80 11.77
N PHE A 434 2.57 2.27 11.23
CA PHE A 434 3.71 2.66 12.10
C PHE A 434 3.58 4.06 12.71
N ILE A 435 2.73 4.91 12.16
CA ILE A 435 2.51 6.24 12.72
C ILE A 435 1.82 6.17 14.09
N GLU A 436 1.09 5.07 14.38
CA GLU A 436 0.46 4.84 15.69
C GLU A 436 1.42 4.91 16.86
N THR A 437 2.62 4.32 16.72
CA THR A 437 3.63 4.42 17.77
C THR A 437 4.03 5.88 18.01
N ALA A 438 4.14 6.67 16.93
CA ALA A 438 4.46 8.09 17.05
C ALA A 438 3.28 8.86 17.66
N ILE A 439 2.04 8.52 17.30
CA ILE A 439 0.83 9.10 17.90
C ILE A 439 0.77 8.78 19.40
N THR A 440 0.87 7.50 19.78
CA THR A 440 0.86 7.09 21.22
C THR A 440 1.99 7.74 22.00
N SER A 441 3.18 7.90 21.40
CA SER A 441 4.30 8.61 22.02
C SER A 441 3.99 10.09 22.19
N ALA A 442 3.37 10.73 21.20
CA ALA A 442 2.96 12.12 21.26
C ALA A 442 1.88 12.36 22.34
N GLU A 443 0.86 11.49 22.38
CA GLU A 443 -0.18 11.50 23.42
C GLU A 443 0.42 11.35 24.83
N SER A 444 1.30 10.38 24.99
CA SER A 444 2.03 10.17 26.27
C SER A 444 2.90 11.37 26.65
N SER A 445 3.30 12.19 25.67
CA SER A 445 4.05 13.43 25.88
C SER A 445 3.15 14.65 26.03
N GLY A 446 1.81 14.46 26.07
CA GLY A 446 0.83 15.51 26.31
C GLY A 446 0.36 16.27 25.05
N ALA A 447 0.60 15.74 23.85
CA ALA A 447 0.06 16.32 22.63
C ALA A 447 -1.47 16.20 22.63
N SER A 448 -2.15 17.28 22.25
CA SER A 448 -3.61 17.29 22.06
C SER A 448 -4.02 16.59 20.77
N GLN A 449 -5.30 16.23 20.65
CA GLN A 449 -5.84 15.71 19.38
C GLN A 449 -5.61 16.68 18.22
N ALA A 450 -5.70 17.99 18.46
CA ALA A 450 -5.40 19.01 17.45
C ALA A 450 -3.93 18.96 17.01
N ASP A 451 -3.00 18.79 17.95
CA ASP A 451 -1.56 18.69 17.64
C ASP A 451 -1.26 17.44 16.82
N ILE A 452 -1.91 16.33 17.14
CA ILE A 452 -1.78 15.07 16.40
C ILE A 452 -2.38 15.22 15.01
N ALA A 453 -3.59 15.77 14.88
CA ALA A 453 -4.22 16.00 13.58
C ALA A 453 -3.38 16.91 12.68
N ALA A 454 -2.81 17.99 13.22
CA ALA A 454 -1.90 18.86 12.50
C ALA A 454 -0.58 18.14 12.09
N GLY A 455 -0.02 17.34 13.00
CA GLY A 455 1.14 16.50 12.72
C GLY A 455 0.88 15.49 11.61
N LEU A 456 -0.31 14.90 11.55
CA LEU A 456 -0.73 13.98 10.49
C LEU A 456 -0.89 14.70 9.14
N CYS A 457 -1.41 15.93 9.11
CA CYS A 457 -1.45 16.75 7.90
C CYS A 457 -0.04 17.04 7.36
N HIS A 458 0.92 17.35 8.22
CA HIS A 458 2.33 17.46 7.82
C HIS A 458 2.91 16.14 7.33
N ALA A 459 2.61 15.03 8.01
CA ALA A 459 3.12 13.72 7.68
C ALA A 459 2.65 13.22 6.30
N ILE A 460 1.37 13.44 5.94
CA ILE A 460 0.87 13.05 4.61
C ILE A 460 1.56 13.84 3.50
N VAL A 461 1.73 15.15 3.67
CA VAL A 461 2.42 16.00 2.69
C VAL A 461 3.89 15.58 2.55
N LYS A 462 4.60 15.35 3.63
CA LYS A 462 5.98 14.82 3.60
C LYS A 462 6.06 13.46 2.90
N ASN A 463 5.15 12.54 3.23
CA ASN A 463 5.09 11.24 2.55
C ASN A 463 4.87 11.37 1.05
N TYR A 464 3.93 12.24 0.63
CA TYR A 464 3.65 12.51 -0.77
C TYR A 464 4.90 13.08 -1.47
N LEU A 465 5.51 14.11 -0.90
CA LEU A 465 6.69 14.76 -1.47
C LEU A 465 7.88 13.80 -1.60
N HIS A 466 8.14 12.97 -0.60
CA HIS A 466 9.28 12.05 -0.63
C HIS A 466 9.04 10.81 -1.48
N LYS A 467 7.83 10.24 -1.48
CA LYS A 467 7.57 8.94 -2.11
C LYS A 467 6.98 9.06 -3.52
N VAL A 468 6.23 10.12 -3.80
CA VAL A 468 5.60 10.35 -5.10
C VAL A 468 6.39 11.37 -5.91
N VAL A 469 6.62 12.55 -5.38
CA VAL A 469 7.41 13.58 -6.07
C VAL A 469 8.90 13.17 -6.14
N GLY A 470 9.48 12.75 -5.00
CA GLY A 470 10.88 12.29 -4.92
C GLY A 470 11.86 13.33 -5.44
N THR A 471 12.62 12.96 -6.46
CA THR A 471 13.62 13.83 -7.11
C THR A 471 13.10 14.59 -8.31
N LYS A 472 11.78 14.55 -8.58
CA LYS A 472 11.16 15.26 -9.70
C LYS A 472 11.21 16.77 -9.49
N LYS A 473 11.29 17.51 -10.58
CA LYS A 473 11.30 18.96 -10.53
C LYS A 473 9.89 19.50 -10.30
N VAL A 474 9.69 20.26 -9.24
CA VAL A 474 8.46 20.99 -8.97
C VAL A 474 8.61 22.41 -9.53
N GLY A 475 7.59 22.89 -10.24
CA GLY A 475 7.60 24.19 -10.87
C GLY A 475 7.13 25.33 -9.95
N ASP A 476 6.64 26.41 -10.55
CA ASP A 476 6.24 27.63 -9.83
C ASP A 476 4.73 27.86 -9.80
N HIS A 477 3.96 27.10 -10.61
CA HIS A 477 2.51 27.13 -10.68
C HIS A 477 1.94 25.73 -10.38
N ILE A 478 1.73 25.48 -9.09
CA ILE A 478 1.29 24.16 -8.58
C ILE A 478 -0.21 24.20 -8.38
N VAL A 479 -0.93 23.28 -9.00
CA VAL A 479 -2.37 23.10 -8.81
C VAL A 479 -2.61 21.82 -7.98
N LEU A 480 -3.33 21.95 -6.86
CA LEU A 480 -3.83 20.83 -6.07
C LEU A 480 -5.14 20.32 -6.65
N GLN A 481 -5.27 19.00 -6.74
CA GLN A 481 -6.45 18.27 -7.21
C GLN A 481 -6.66 16.98 -6.43
N GLY A 482 -7.89 16.50 -6.36
CA GLY A 482 -8.28 15.27 -5.69
C GLY A 482 -9.11 15.49 -4.43
N GLY A 483 -9.86 14.46 -4.02
CA GLY A 483 -10.79 14.55 -2.89
C GLY A 483 -10.16 14.87 -1.54
N VAL A 484 -8.83 14.72 -1.40
CA VAL A 484 -8.11 15.08 -0.17
C VAL A 484 -8.07 16.60 0.07
N ASP A 485 -8.23 17.39 -0.96
CA ASP A 485 -8.20 18.86 -0.86
C ASP A 485 -9.42 19.45 -0.15
N TYR A 486 -10.47 18.64 0.12
CA TYR A 486 -11.51 19.02 1.09
C TYR A 486 -10.98 19.24 2.50
N ASN A 487 -9.78 18.73 2.82
CA ASN A 487 -9.17 18.88 4.12
C ASN A 487 -8.32 20.16 4.19
N PRO A 488 -8.78 21.23 4.88
CA PRO A 488 -8.06 22.50 4.93
C PRO A 488 -6.70 22.41 5.64
N GLY A 489 -6.51 21.44 6.54
CA GLY A 489 -5.23 21.21 7.20
C GLY A 489 -4.17 20.69 6.23
N ILE A 490 -4.53 19.80 5.30
CA ILE A 490 -3.60 19.27 4.28
C ILE A 490 -3.26 20.37 3.27
N VAL A 491 -4.25 21.13 2.81
CA VAL A 491 -4.02 22.27 1.93
C VAL A 491 -3.07 23.28 2.58
N ALA A 492 -3.30 23.61 3.86
CA ALA A 492 -2.41 24.48 4.63
C ALA A 492 -0.99 23.92 4.75
N ALA A 493 -0.84 22.60 4.88
CA ALA A 493 0.47 21.94 4.92
C ALA A 493 1.22 22.05 3.58
N PHE A 494 0.55 21.90 2.44
CA PHE A 494 1.13 22.17 1.13
C PHE A 494 1.50 23.65 0.95
N GLN A 495 0.63 24.56 1.37
CA GLN A 495 0.90 26.00 1.36
C GLN A 495 2.07 26.37 2.29
N SER A 496 2.23 25.68 3.40
CA SER A 496 3.41 25.83 4.27
C SER A 496 4.70 25.40 3.58
N ALA A 497 4.66 24.34 2.75
CA ALA A 497 5.82 23.80 2.04
C ALA A 497 6.24 24.63 0.81
N TYR A 498 5.28 25.14 0.04
CA TYR A 498 5.54 25.77 -1.26
C TYR A 498 5.09 27.23 -1.37
N GLY A 499 4.51 27.80 -0.33
CA GLY A 499 4.13 29.22 -0.31
C GLY A 499 3.06 29.56 -1.34
N ASP A 500 3.27 30.69 -2.05
CA ASP A 500 2.30 31.24 -3.01
C ASP A 500 2.28 30.50 -4.35
N LYS A 501 3.11 29.49 -4.51
CA LYS A 501 3.13 28.64 -5.71
C LYS A 501 1.96 27.66 -5.77
N VAL A 502 1.27 27.42 -4.64
CA VAL A 502 0.19 26.45 -4.52
C VAL A 502 -1.16 27.13 -4.63
N THR A 503 -1.96 26.63 -5.57
CA THR A 503 -3.39 26.98 -5.75
C THR A 503 -4.23 25.70 -5.69
N VAL A 504 -5.47 25.81 -5.24
CA VAL A 504 -6.44 24.71 -5.27
C VAL A 504 -7.31 24.86 -6.52
N SER A 505 -7.49 23.78 -7.27
CA SER A 505 -8.39 23.77 -8.43
C SER A 505 -9.84 24.02 -7.98
N PRO A 506 -10.62 24.89 -8.62
CA PRO A 506 -12.05 25.04 -8.30
C PRO A 506 -12.89 23.80 -8.64
N VAL A 507 -12.30 22.82 -9.33
CA VAL A 507 -12.90 21.52 -9.65
C VAL A 507 -12.13 20.36 -9.02
N PHE A 508 -11.42 20.61 -7.92
CA PHE A 508 -10.47 19.66 -7.33
C PHE A 508 -11.07 18.28 -7.07
N SER A 509 -12.32 18.22 -6.61
CA SER A 509 -13.00 16.98 -6.24
C SER A 509 -13.44 16.12 -7.43
N ILE A 510 -13.66 16.75 -8.59
CA ILE A 510 -14.21 16.14 -9.80
C ILE A 510 -13.32 16.34 -11.03
N SER A 511 -12.05 16.70 -10.80
CA SER A 511 -11.09 17.07 -11.86
C SER A 511 -10.89 15.99 -12.92
N GLY A 512 -10.87 14.71 -12.53
CA GLY A 512 -10.78 13.60 -13.47
C GLY A 512 -11.96 13.51 -14.43
N ALA A 513 -13.18 13.59 -13.90
CA ALA A 513 -14.42 13.58 -14.70
C ALA A 513 -14.54 14.85 -15.56
N TYR A 514 -14.16 16.00 -15.00
CA TYR A 514 -14.13 17.27 -15.74
C TYR A 514 -13.15 17.22 -16.92
N GLY A 515 -11.94 16.73 -16.70
CA GLY A 515 -10.95 16.51 -17.77
C GLY A 515 -11.41 15.50 -18.80
N ALA A 516 -12.11 14.42 -18.39
CA ALA A 516 -12.71 13.46 -19.31
C ALA A 516 -13.78 14.08 -20.21
N ALA A 517 -14.60 15.00 -19.68
CA ALA A 517 -15.59 15.74 -20.47
C ALA A 517 -14.93 16.66 -21.51
N ILE A 518 -13.84 17.36 -21.14
CA ILE A 518 -13.07 18.18 -22.09
C ILE A 518 -12.51 17.29 -23.21
N LEU A 519 -11.90 16.16 -22.86
CA LEU A 519 -11.33 15.21 -23.83
C LEU A 519 -12.38 14.57 -24.73
N ALA A 520 -13.60 14.39 -24.20
CA ALA A 520 -14.74 13.95 -25.01
C ALA A 520 -15.08 14.96 -26.09
N TYR A 521 -15.25 16.22 -25.75
CA TYR A 521 -15.49 17.30 -26.72
C TYR A 521 -14.36 17.37 -27.77
N GLU A 522 -13.09 17.32 -27.34
CA GLU A 522 -11.96 17.33 -28.27
C GLU A 522 -12.00 16.14 -29.25
N SER A 523 -12.46 14.96 -28.80
CA SER A 523 -12.62 13.77 -29.67
C SER A 523 -13.70 13.95 -30.74
N MET A 524 -14.60 14.88 -30.50
CA MET A 524 -15.67 15.27 -31.42
C MET A 524 -15.30 16.47 -32.31
N GLY A 525 -14.07 16.99 -32.16
CA GLY A 525 -13.61 18.17 -32.90
C GLY A 525 -14.08 19.50 -32.29
N ILE A 526 -14.61 19.48 -31.08
CA ILE A 526 -15.12 20.67 -30.35
C ILE A 526 -14.01 21.17 -29.41
N THR A 527 -13.70 22.47 -29.51
CA THR A 527 -12.75 23.13 -28.59
C THR A 527 -13.51 23.76 -27.42
N VAL A 528 -13.15 23.41 -26.21
CA VAL A 528 -13.78 23.96 -24.99
C VAL A 528 -13.17 25.33 -24.64
N GLY A 529 -14.01 26.31 -24.33
CA GLY A 529 -13.60 27.64 -23.86
C GLY A 529 -14.63 28.72 -24.04
N GLU A 530 -14.49 29.82 -23.30
CA GLU A 530 -15.48 30.93 -23.27
C GLU A 530 -15.79 31.57 -24.64
N THR A 531 -14.84 31.54 -25.57
CA THR A 531 -14.97 32.12 -26.91
C THR A 531 -15.58 31.20 -27.95
N TYR A 532 -15.72 29.88 -27.59
CA TYR A 532 -16.20 28.87 -28.50
C TYR A 532 -17.63 28.45 -28.14
N MET A 533 -18.58 28.72 -29.05
CA MET A 533 -20.01 28.40 -28.86
C MET A 533 -20.60 27.85 -30.14
N ASN A 534 -21.68 27.07 -30.01
CA ASN A 534 -22.45 26.50 -31.11
C ASN A 534 -21.59 25.74 -32.13
N GLN A 535 -20.54 25.07 -31.66
CA GLN A 535 -19.73 24.22 -32.50
C GLN A 535 -20.49 22.90 -32.77
N GLU A 536 -20.55 22.51 -34.03
CA GLU A 536 -21.14 21.23 -34.41
C GLU A 536 -20.11 20.10 -34.25
N PRO A 537 -20.50 18.92 -33.70
CA PRO A 537 -19.61 17.78 -33.58
C PRO A 537 -19.26 17.23 -34.95
N ALA A 538 -18.01 16.82 -35.15
CA ALA A 538 -17.53 16.24 -36.39
C ALA A 538 -18.13 14.83 -36.69
N LYS A 539 -18.73 14.20 -35.70
CA LYS A 539 -19.38 12.89 -35.78
C LYS A 539 -20.47 12.78 -34.71
N GLU A 540 -21.37 11.81 -34.86
CA GLU A 540 -22.35 11.47 -33.81
C GLU A 540 -21.69 10.72 -32.66
N SER A 541 -22.24 10.92 -31.44
CA SER A 541 -21.79 10.19 -30.25
C SER A 541 -22.15 8.70 -30.35
N THR A 542 -21.24 7.85 -29.90
CA THR A 542 -21.42 6.39 -29.83
C THR A 542 -22.01 5.93 -28.50
N PHE A 543 -22.36 6.84 -27.62
CA PHE A 543 -22.93 6.56 -26.30
C PHE A 543 -24.27 5.82 -26.40
N LEU A 544 -24.39 4.67 -25.72
CA LEU A 544 -25.56 3.78 -25.78
C LEU A 544 -26.76 4.25 -24.92
N GLY A 545 -26.61 5.39 -24.22
CA GLY A 545 -27.68 5.96 -23.39
C GLY A 545 -27.61 5.51 -21.93
N PHE A 546 -28.63 5.93 -21.18
CA PHE A 546 -28.72 5.72 -19.73
C PHE A 546 -28.89 4.24 -19.34
N ASP A 547 -29.52 3.45 -20.20
CA ASP A 547 -29.84 2.04 -19.97
C ASP A 547 -28.89 1.13 -20.78
N PHE A 548 -27.59 1.39 -20.75
CA PHE A 548 -26.59 0.54 -21.41
C PHE A 548 -26.65 -0.90 -20.91
N PRO A 549 -26.27 -1.91 -21.73
CA PRO A 549 -26.41 -3.33 -21.39
C PRO A 549 -25.75 -3.68 -20.06
N ALA A 550 -26.47 -4.43 -19.19
CA ALA A 550 -25.87 -4.98 -17.99
C ALA A 550 -24.93 -6.13 -18.34
N THR A 551 -23.84 -6.26 -17.60
CA THR A 551 -22.99 -7.44 -17.75
C THR A 551 -23.68 -8.65 -17.12
N GLU A 552 -24.62 -9.26 -17.81
CA GLU A 552 -24.99 -10.64 -17.52
C GLU A 552 -23.83 -11.56 -17.95
N ARG A 553 -22.78 -11.60 -17.15
CA ARG A 553 -21.80 -12.66 -17.29
C ARG A 553 -22.36 -13.91 -16.64
N ASN A 554 -22.94 -14.75 -17.47
CA ASN A 554 -23.25 -16.11 -17.11
C ASN A 554 -21.96 -16.80 -16.64
N ARG A 555 -21.94 -17.45 -15.47
CA ARG A 555 -20.75 -18.16 -14.94
C ARG A 555 -20.15 -19.12 -15.97
N GLU A 556 -20.97 -19.66 -16.86
CA GLU A 556 -20.54 -20.53 -17.95
C GLU A 556 -19.75 -19.79 -19.05
N GLU A 557 -20.14 -18.56 -19.43
CA GLU A 557 -19.42 -17.75 -20.43
C GLU A 557 -18.05 -17.28 -19.92
N VAL A 558 -17.97 -16.87 -18.66
CA VAL A 558 -16.69 -16.51 -18.02
C VAL A 558 -15.74 -17.70 -17.97
N SER A 559 -16.26 -18.91 -17.68
CA SER A 559 -15.45 -20.12 -17.64
C SER A 559 -14.97 -20.53 -19.05
N GLU A 560 -15.78 -20.28 -20.07
CA GLU A 560 -15.43 -20.55 -21.48
C GLU A 560 -14.42 -19.53 -22.01
N GLU A 561 -14.57 -18.24 -21.70
CA GLU A 561 -13.61 -17.20 -22.06
C GLU A 561 -12.25 -17.44 -21.38
N ILE A 562 -12.23 -17.83 -20.10
CA ILE A 562 -11.00 -18.24 -19.41
C ILE A 562 -10.38 -19.48 -20.05
N ARG A 563 -11.18 -20.44 -20.50
CA ARG A 563 -10.69 -21.62 -21.25
C ARG A 563 -10.11 -21.23 -22.61
N LYS A 564 -10.78 -20.35 -23.36
CA LYS A 564 -10.28 -19.85 -24.66
C LYS A 564 -8.98 -19.06 -24.46
N ASN A 565 -8.90 -18.18 -23.48
CA ASN A 565 -7.69 -17.44 -23.16
C ASN A 565 -6.55 -18.36 -22.73
N LYS A 566 -6.79 -19.35 -21.85
CA LYS A 566 -5.79 -20.35 -21.49
C LYS A 566 -5.29 -21.15 -22.70
N LEU A 567 -6.19 -21.49 -23.61
CA LEU A 567 -5.82 -22.20 -24.85
C LEU A 567 -4.95 -21.32 -25.75
N LEU A 568 -5.32 -20.04 -25.94
CA LEU A 568 -4.55 -19.07 -26.73
C LEU A 568 -3.15 -18.85 -26.13
N TYR A 569 -3.03 -18.67 -24.80
CA TYR A 569 -1.74 -18.56 -24.12
C TYR A 569 -0.89 -19.84 -24.29
N LYS A 570 -1.50 -21.01 -24.19
CA LYS A 570 -0.81 -22.28 -24.40
C LYS A 570 -0.32 -22.42 -25.85
N MET A 571 -1.14 -22.05 -26.83
CA MET A 571 -0.77 -22.05 -28.24
C MET A 571 0.32 -21.03 -28.56
N ALA A 572 0.22 -19.80 -28.02
CA ALA A 572 1.23 -18.76 -28.16
C ALA A 572 2.58 -19.22 -27.58
N GLY A 573 2.58 -19.83 -26.38
CA GLY A 573 3.78 -20.41 -25.78
C GLY A 573 4.40 -21.50 -26.63
N GLN A 574 3.60 -22.41 -27.19
CA GLN A 574 4.09 -23.46 -28.09
C GLN A 574 4.63 -22.89 -29.39
N PHE A 575 4.01 -21.83 -29.92
CA PHE A 575 4.46 -21.18 -31.17
C PHE A 575 5.79 -20.44 -30.97
N SER A 576 5.97 -19.81 -29.83
CA SER A 576 7.17 -19.03 -29.50
C SER A 576 8.42 -19.86 -29.27
N VAL A 577 8.27 -21.16 -28.96
CA VAL A 577 9.38 -22.12 -28.80
C VAL A 577 9.47 -23.12 -29.93
N ARG A 578 8.78 -22.86 -31.06
CA ARG A 578 8.81 -23.74 -32.23
C ARG A 578 10.22 -23.85 -32.80
N GLY A 579 10.70 -25.07 -33.00
CA GLY A 579 12.06 -25.34 -33.48
C GLY A 579 13.11 -25.40 -32.36
N TYR A 580 12.70 -25.32 -31.12
CA TYR A 580 13.62 -25.53 -29.99
C TYR A 580 14.08 -26.99 -29.94
N ASP A 581 15.39 -27.18 -29.96
CA ASP A 581 16.06 -28.48 -29.77
C ASP A 581 16.80 -28.45 -28.45
N ALA A 582 16.41 -29.35 -27.54
CA ALA A 582 17.00 -29.46 -26.21
C ALA A 582 18.34 -30.25 -26.22
N THR A 583 18.86 -30.66 -27.38
CA THR A 583 20.10 -31.43 -27.49
C THR A 583 21.29 -30.59 -27.05
N ILE A 584 22.06 -31.12 -26.10
CA ILE A 584 23.26 -30.47 -25.53
C ILE A 584 24.51 -31.18 -26.06
N ASP A 585 25.41 -30.43 -26.68
CA ASP A 585 26.75 -30.87 -27.01
C ASP A 585 27.65 -30.66 -25.76
N PRO A 586 28.21 -31.76 -25.17
CA PRO A 586 29.01 -31.66 -23.93
C PRO A 586 30.30 -30.84 -24.10
N ASN A 587 30.71 -30.56 -25.31
CA ASN A 587 31.93 -29.77 -25.60
C ASN A 587 31.64 -28.23 -25.71
N LYS A 588 30.37 -27.84 -25.63
CA LYS A 588 29.96 -26.45 -25.75
C LYS A 588 29.40 -25.93 -24.44
N LYS A 589 29.66 -24.65 -24.16
CA LYS A 589 29.04 -23.98 -23.01
C LYS A 589 27.53 -23.77 -23.26
N THR A 590 26.78 -23.77 -22.18
CA THR A 590 25.31 -23.72 -22.20
C THR A 590 24.79 -22.39 -21.71
N ILE A 591 23.91 -21.76 -22.49
CA ILE A 591 23.19 -20.55 -22.13
C ILE A 591 21.74 -20.90 -21.80
N GLY A 592 21.28 -20.58 -20.60
CA GLY A 592 19.91 -20.72 -20.16
C GLY A 592 19.07 -19.47 -20.51
N VAL A 593 17.88 -19.67 -21.04
CA VAL A 593 16.92 -18.62 -21.33
C VAL A 593 15.67 -18.81 -20.48
N PRO A 594 15.30 -17.87 -19.60
CA PRO A 594 14.06 -17.96 -18.83
C PRO A 594 12.83 -17.99 -19.72
N LEU A 595 11.96 -18.99 -19.57
CA LEU A 595 10.79 -19.20 -20.41
C LEU A 595 9.77 -18.03 -20.34
N VAL A 596 9.80 -17.26 -19.27
CA VAL A 596 8.98 -16.04 -19.11
C VAL A 596 9.34 -14.96 -20.15
N LEU A 597 10.54 -15.04 -20.75
CA LEU A 597 11.03 -14.14 -21.81
C LEU A 597 10.80 -14.71 -23.22
N VAL A 598 9.78 -15.52 -23.38
CA VAL A 598 9.48 -16.31 -24.60
C VAL A 598 9.43 -15.50 -25.89
N MET A 599 9.00 -14.24 -25.82
CA MET A 599 8.95 -13.37 -27.01
C MET A 599 10.34 -13.04 -27.60
N PHE A 600 11.41 -13.21 -26.84
CA PHE A 600 12.79 -13.02 -27.30
C PHE A 600 13.50 -14.35 -27.55
N PHE A 601 12.83 -15.47 -27.28
CA PHE A 601 13.46 -16.78 -27.32
C PHE A 601 13.97 -17.15 -28.69
N THR A 602 13.18 -16.99 -29.75
CA THR A 602 13.57 -17.35 -31.11
C THR A 602 14.84 -16.63 -31.53
N LEU A 603 14.91 -15.29 -31.29
CA LEU A 603 16.09 -14.49 -31.57
C LEU A 603 17.29 -14.94 -30.74
N ALA A 604 17.13 -15.15 -29.44
CA ALA A 604 18.19 -15.59 -28.56
C ALA A 604 18.70 -17.01 -28.93
N ASN A 605 17.78 -17.92 -29.28
CA ASN A 605 18.11 -19.28 -29.65
C ASN A 605 18.97 -19.32 -30.92
N GLU A 606 18.56 -18.63 -31.99
CA GLU A 606 19.34 -18.55 -33.25
C GLU A 606 20.70 -17.89 -32.97
N PHE A 607 20.68 -16.71 -32.36
CA PHE A 607 21.89 -15.94 -32.11
C PHE A 607 22.95 -16.71 -31.31
N PHE A 608 22.58 -17.35 -30.19
CA PHE A 608 23.55 -18.04 -29.37
C PHE A 608 23.98 -19.40 -29.96
N ARG A 609 23.12 -20.06 -30.72
CA ARG A 609 23.51 -21.27 -31.47
C ARG A 609 24.53 -20.98 -32.58
N ASP A 610 24.31 -19.89 -33.32
CA ASP A 610 25.26 -19.43 -34.34
C ASP A 610 26.61 -19.05 -33.74
N LEU A 611 26.63 -18.55 -32.50
CA LEU A 611 27.85 -18.30 -31.73
C LEU A 611 28.48 -19.57 -31.16
N GLY A 612 27.90 -20.73 -31.37
CA GLY A 612 28.45 -22.03 -30.94
C GLY A 612 28.11 -22.46 -29.51
N TYR A 613 27.07 -21.90 -28.90
CA TYR A 613 26.59 -22.29 -27.57
C TYR A 613 25.44 -23.31 -27.67
N ASN A 614 25.28 -24.12 -26.60
CA ASN A 614 24.01 -24.76 -26.35
C ASN A 614 23.01 -23.73 -25.80
N VAL A 615 21.74 -23.86 -26.18
CA VAL A 615 20.67 -23.02 -25.62
C VAL A 615 19.66 -23.93 -24.92
N VAL A 616 19.36 -23.63 -23.65
CA VAL A 616 18.42 -24.39 -22.80
C VAL A 616 17.36 -23.45 -22.25
N LEU A 617 16.12 -23.87 -22.32
CA LEU A 617 15.00 -23.17 -21.69
C LEU A 617 14.78 -23.64 -20.24
N SER A 618 14.36 -22.74 -19.38
CA SER A 618 13.81 -23.16 -18.10
C SER A 618 12.53 -23.97 -18.30
N HIS A 619 12.18 -24.79 -17.32
CA HIS A 619 10.91 -25.54 -17.34
C HIS A 619 9.71 -24.57 -17.36
N THR A 620 8.56 -25.06 -17.77
CA THR A 620 7.31 -24.28 -17.70
C THR A 620 7.01 -23.89 -16.26
N SER A 621 6.48 -22.67 -16.06
CA SER A 621 6.11 -22.17 -14.74
C SER A 621 5.21 -23.16 -14.02
N ASN A 622 5.63 -23.59 -12.85
CA ASN A 622 4.96 -24.52 -11.96
C ASN A 622 5.01 -23.99 -10.51
N GLU A 623 4.52 -24.77 -9.57
CA GLU A 623 4.49 -24.38 -8.16
C GLU A 623 5.89 -24.15 -7.58
N GLU A 624 6.86 -24.95 -7.97
CA GLU A 624 8.26 -24.80 -7.58
C GLU A 624 8.86 -23.51 -8.14
N THR A 625 8.61 -23.20 -9.43
CA THR A 625 9.06 -21.94 -10.04
C THR A 625 8.49 -20.74 -9.28
N VAL A 626 7.21 -20.79 -8.87
CA VAL A 626 6.57 -19.74 -8.08
C VAL A 626 7.19 -19.60 -6.70
N GLN A 627 7.46 -20.71 -6.02
CA GLN A 627 8.13 -20.71 -4.71
C GLN A 627 9.53 -20.12 -4.80
N LEU A 628 10.32 -20.54 -5.79
CA LEU A 628 11.65 -19.99 -6.04
C LEU A 628 11.58 -18.50 -6.37
N SER A 629 10.59 -18.06 -7.14
CA SER A 629 10.36 -16.64 -7.42
C SER A 629 10.11 -15.82 -6.15
N GLN A 630 9.33 -16.35 -5.24
CA GLN A 630 9.04 -15.70 -3.96
C GLN A 630 10.26 -15.67 -3.02
N GLN A 631 11.06 -16.72 -3.06
CA GLN A 631 12.25 -16.85 -2.23
C GLN A 631 13.38 -15.92 -2.66
N TYR A 632 13.58 -15.73 -3.97
CA TYR A 632 14.75 -15.03 -4.52
C TYR A 632 14.46 -13.63 -5.07
N ALA A 633 13.22 -13.22 -5.21
CA ALA A 633 12.91 -11.84 -5.61
C ALA A 633 13.32 -10.85 -4.52
N GLN A 634 14.24 -9.96 -4.85
CA GLN A 634 14.83 -8.99 -3.91
C GLN A 634 13.97 -7.74 -3.66
N GLY A 635 12.72 -7.74 -4.06
CA GLY A 635 11.84 -6.61 -3.84
C GLY A 635 10.41 -6.85 -4.32
N GLU A 636 9.51 -5.95 -3.92
CA GLU A 636 8.14 -5.93 -4.41
C GLU A 636 8.12 -5.40 -5.86
N THR A 637 7.83 -6.28 -6.79
CA THR A 637 7.68 -5.98 -8.21
C THR A 637 6.48 -6.74 -8.77
N CYS A 638 6.07 -6.44 -10.00
CA CYS A 638 4.94 -7.13 -10.61
C CYS A 638 5.21 -8.64 -10.75
N TYR A 639 4.14 -9.43 -10.70
CA TYR A 639 4.24 -10.89 -10.66
C TYR A 639 5.03 -11.51 -11.84
N PRO A 640 4.89 -11.05 -13.10
CA PRO A 640 5.72 -11.54 -14.19
C PRO A 640 7.22 -11.31 -13.98
N VAL A 641 7.61 -10.15 -13.43
CA VAL A 641 9.01 -9.86 -13.11
C VAL A 641 9.51 -10.74 -11.96
N LYS A 642 8.68 -11.02 -10.95
CA LYS A 642 9.03 -12.00 -9.90
C LYS A 642 9.27 -13.40 -10.48
N LEU A 643 8.46 -13.83 -11.45
CA LEU A 643 8.63 -15.14 -12.10
C LEU A 643 9.99 -15.29 -12.79
N VAL A 644 10.61 -14.20 -13.26
CA VAL A 644 11.96 -14.25 -13.85
C VAL A 644 12.96 -14.86 -12.87
N TYR A 645 12.91 -14.49 -11.59
CA TYR A 645 13.81 -15.04 -10.57
C TYR A 645 13.64 -16.54 -10.38
N GLY A 646 12.38 -17.03 -10.38
CA GLY A 646 12.11 -18.46 -10.30
C GLY A 646 12.65 -19.25 -11.48
N HIS A 647 12.49 -18.72 -12.69
CA HIS A 647 13.04 -19.32 -13.89
C HIS A 647 14.58 -19.26 -13.94
N MET A 648 15.19 -18.20 -13.43
CA MET A 648 16.64 -18.13 -13.27
C MET A 648 17.16 -19.20 -12.32
N MET A 649 16.48 -19.43 -11.20
CA MET A 649 16.85 -20.46 -10.23
C MET A 649 16.63 -21.87 -10.77
N ASP A 650 15.61 -22.08 -11.58
CA ASP A 650 15.40 -23.33 -12.30
C ASP A 650 16.57 -23.64 -13.26
N LEU A 651 17.00 -22.63 -14.02
CA LEU A 651 18.17 -22.74 -14.90
C LEU A 651 19.47 -22.98 -14.12
N ALA A 652 19.63 -22.35 -12.97
CA ALA A 652 20.78 -22.59 -12.10
C ALA A 652 20.80 -24.06 -11.59
N LYS A 653 19.64 -24.64 -11.28
CA LYS A 653 19.52 -26.08 -10.94
C LYS A 653 19.87 -26.98 -12.14
N GLN A 654 19.58 -26.55 -13.36
CA GLN A 654 19.98 -27.26 -14.60
C GLN A 654 21.48 -27.14 -14.89
N LYS A 655 22.23 -26.39 -14.07
CA LYS A 655 23.69 -26.20 -14.16
C LYS A 655 24.14 -25.63 -15.50
N VAL A 656 23.41 -24.64 -16.02
CA VAL A 656 23.82 -23.87 -17.20
C VAL A 656 25.04 -23.00 -16.87
N ASP A 657 25.91 -22.74 -17.85
CA ASP A 657 27.10 -21.90 -17.65
C ASP A 657 26.76 -20.41 -17.53
N TYR A 658 25.75 -19.97 -18.29
CA TYR A 658 25.29 -18.58 -18.34
C TYR A 658 23.77 -18.52 -18.40
N ILE A 659 23.19 -17.42 -17.89
CA ILE A 659 21.76 -17.12 -18.04
C ILE A 659 21.62 -15.83 -18.83
N PHE A 660 20.88 -15.86 -19.93
CA PHE A 660 20.57 -14.69 -20.73
C PHE A 660 19.36 -13.94 -20.14
N LEU A 661 19.60 -12.72 -19.71
CA LEU A 661 18.57 -11.84 -19.17
C LEU A 661 18.65 -10.47 -19.86
N PRO A 662 17.83 -10.22 -20.90
CA PRO A 662 17.84 -8.94 -21.59
C PRO A 662 17.31 -7.83 -20.69
N ASN A 663 18.03 -6.73 -20.62
CA ASN A 663 17.58 -5.50 -19.95
C ASN A 663 16.92 -4.58 -20.98
N ILE A 664 15.60 -4.60 -21.05
CA ILE A 664 14.85 -3.85 -22.04
C ILE A 664 14.14 -2.68 -21.35
N HIS A 665 14.60 -1.47 -21.65
CA HIS A 665 14.01 -0.24 -21.10
C HIS A 665 12.89 0.30 -21.98
N THR A 666 13.02 0.17 -23.32
CA THR A 666 12.09 0.77 -24.26
C THR A 666 12.06 -0.04 -25.54
N ILE A 667 10.85 -0.34 -26.05
CA ILE A 667 10.66 -0.93 -27.38
C ILE A 667 10.01 0.13 -28.27
N LYS A 668 10.72 0.55 -29.32
CA LYS A 668 10.14 1.39 -30.37
C LYS A 668 9.25 0.55 -31.29
N HIS A 669 7.98 0.88 -31.38
CA HIS A 669 7.08 0.28 -32.34
C HIS A 669 6.90 1.23 -33.55
N PRO A 670 6.97 0.74 -34.81
CA PRO A 670 6.90 1.60 -36.00
C PRO A 670 5.61 2.41 -36.14
N HIS A 671 4.53 1.95 -35.48
CA HIS A 671 3.20 2.57 -35.51
C HIS A 671 2.76 3.15 -34.18
N ALA A 672 3.65 3.25 -33.18
CA ALA A 672 3.35 3.90 -31.92
C ALA A 672 3.85 5.34 -31.93
N HIS A 673 2.97 6.28 -31.58
CA HIS A 673 3.33 7.72 -31.52
C HIS A 673 4.12 8.05 -30.23
N ALA A 674 4.19 7.14 -29.26
CA ALA A 674 4.98 7.29 -28.05
C ALA A 674 5.78 6.03 -27.72
N ALA A 675 6.97 6.19 -27.13
CA ALA A 675 7.75 5.08 -26.62
C ALA A 675 7.10 4.58 -25.31
N HIS A 676 6.79 3.28 -25.25
CA HIS A 676 6.33 2.65 -24.02
C HIS A 676 7.54 2.20 -23.19
N ASN A 677 7.67 2.75 -21.99
CA ASN A 677 8.62 2.27 -20.99
C ASN A 677 8.00 1.07 -20.26
N TYR A 678 8.71 -0.04 -20.21
CA TYR A 678 8.32 -1.25 -19.46
C TYR A 678 9.12 -1.38 -18.17
#